data_8c7affe66b8380ba938a5f0c737a3a5c
#
_entry.id   8c7affe66b8380ba938a5f0c737a3a5c
#
_cell.length_a   1.000
_cell.length_b   1.000
_cell.length_c   1.000
_cell.angle_alpha   90.00
_cell.angle_beta   90.00
_cell.angle_gamma   90.00
#
_symmetry.space_group_name_H-M   'P 1'
#
loop_
_entity.id
_entity.type
_entity.pdbx_description
1 polymer ?
#
loop_
_entity_poly.entity_id
_entity_poly.type
_entity_poly.pdbx_seq_one_letter_code
_entity_poly.pdbx_strand_id
1 'polypeptide(L)'
;MIICGRESKCGQTWHVKEIYDDLFDDWSGRAPSTEQHPTATARAYLEFARGFKLELIQGWYTQDTFYSPELDAGSATVRFALDKGGYWERLIDRPHRFGKQKARFKKGDSYKGVWWCPPCVDLLAVDELWIVEGIFDAIALVHHGVAAVSAMSSGAFPEESLKELARLRGGKLPRLVWALDNEPGAHKYTKRWVRQSRGLGYQCEAAQIPQPADGRKVDWNDLHQRWAFIDGESERAEQREKDLDTARYHGALLIAESASEKGVLMYEWRERHEFHFGFESRLYWFKMDLEKFNKAMQALESSERHEDQLLNDKQRRDKALRQCGGVVEIANCYPQALYFQRNEVTDESWYYFRVDFPHDSGSVKNTFTGGQVAAASEFKKRLLSMAAGAVFTGSGQQLDKIMKDQLFGLKTVETIDFIGYSKLHSCYVFGDLAVRGGIVSVVNKEDFFEFGKLRLKTLQKSIAMHIQRDAKEYRTDWLPMLWLCFGAKGIVALAFWFGSLFAEQIRAQYKSFPFLEVTGEAGAGKTTLLTFLWKLLGREHEGFDPSKSTRAGRQRAMGQVSNMPVVLIEGDRNEPDKAHAKGFDWDELKDFYGGGTLGTKGMKTSGNETYEPPFRGAIAISQNADVSASEAILTRIIKSHFARPEVTTESRAAADNLNLIPVEQLSHFLLLAVRAEAQVMAKFAERVVVHEQHLRKLKDIRVERIIKNHSQLMALVDCLRLVCPLDDNHVATTQQALMTMALERQAAISADHPLVAEFWEVFEYLESLGEGPQVNHSTDPKLIAINLNEFAEKASEHRQNLADLKTLRGLLVNSRSRKWVETNKAVYSAVRASQAAGNAMFNKPTTVRCWIFQSA
;
A
#
# COMPACT_ATOMS: atom_id res chain seq x y z
N MET A 1 10.11 10.50 -25.50
CA MET A 1 9.85 10.25 -24.08
C MET A 1 10.17 11.49 -23.27
N ILE A 2 9.31 11.84 -22.32
CA ILE A 2 9.56 12.89 -21.32
C ILE A 2 10.05 12.18 -20.07
N ILE A 3 11.24 12.53 -19.62
CA ILE A 3 11.89 11.93 -18.45
C ILE A 3 11.94 12.98 -17.35
N CYS A 4 11.53 12.63 -16.14
CA CYS A 4 11.67 13.52 -14.99
C CYS A 4 13.16 13.82 -14.76
N GLY A 5 13.57 15.10 -14.74
CA GLY A 5 14.96 15.50 -14.52
C GLY A 5 15.54 15.10 -13.14
N ARG A 6 14.73 14.58 -12.25
CA ARG A 6 15.16 13.97 -10.98
C ARG A 6 15.25 12.45 -11.11
N GLU A 7 16.02 11.98 -12.07
CA GLU A 7 16.12 10.54 -12.39
C GLU A 7 16.47 9.65 -11.19
N SER A 8 17.33 10.11 -10.31
CA SER A 8 17.73 9.36 -9.10
C SER A 8 16.63 9.23 -8.05
N LYS A 9 15.64 10.14 -8.06
CA LYS A 9 14.55 10.16 -7.06
C LYS A 9 13.20 9.77 -7.63
N CYS A 10 12.88 10.18 -8.83
CA CYS A 10 11.58 9.97 -9.45
C CYS A 10 11.64 8.88 -10.53
N GLY A 11 12.54 9.01 -11.51
CA GLY A 11 12.70 8.08 -12.63
C GLY A 11 11.46 7.87 -13.48
N GLN A 12 10.41 8.70 -13.32
CA GLN A 12 9.20 8.60 -14.12
C GLN A 12 9.47 9.02 -15.56
N THR A 13 8.98 8.22 -16.47
CA THR A 13 9.01 8.48 -17.91
C THR A 13 7.60 8.43 -18.46
N TRP A 14 7.26 9.39 -19.33
CA TRP A 14 6.00 9.41 -20.04
C TRP A 14 6.27 9.39 -21.53
N HIS A 15 5.41 8.72 -22.25
CA HIS A 15 5.44 8.85 -23.69
C HIS A 15 4.90 10.23 -24.08
N VAL A 16 5.56 10.91 -25.02
CA VAL A 16 5.11 12.24 -25.48
C VAL A 16 3.67 12.20 -25.98
N LYS A 17 3.28 11.11 -26.64
CA LYS A 17 1.92 10.86 -27.12
C LYS A 17 0.84 10.78 -26.00
N GLU A 18 1.22 10.43 -24.77
CA GLU A 18 0.29 10.37 -23.64
C GLU A 18 -0.03 11.75 -23.07
N ILE A 19 0.93 12.67 -23.17
CA ILE A 19 0.77 14.04 -22.65
C ILE A 19 0.18 14.98 -23.71
N TYR A 20 0.56 14.77 -24.97
CA TYR A 20 0.14 15.58 -26.11
C TYR A 20 -0.68 14.74 -27.10
N ASP A 21 -1.70 14.07 -26.61
CA ASP A 21 -2.57 13.20 -27.41
C ASP A 21 -3.32 13.97 -28.50
N ASP A 22 -3.63 15.24 -28.26
CA ASP A 22 -4.19 16.18 -29.21
C ASP A 22 -3.26 16.44 -30.42
N LEU A 23 -1.96 16.38 -30.25
CA LEU A 23 -1.00 16.54 -31.34
C LEU A 23 -0.75 15.23 -32.10
N PHE A 24 -0.81 14.09 -31.46
CA PHE A 24 -0.43 12.80 -32.05
C PHE A 24 -1.59 11.94 -32.50
N ASP A 25 -2.69 11.94 -31.76
CA ASP A 25 -3.84 11.07 -31.96
C ASP A 25 -5.13 11.82 -32.35
N ASP A 26 -5.03 13.10 -32.70
CA ASP A 26 -6.12 13.87 -33.33
C ASP A 26 -6.03 13.81 -34.84
N TRP A 27 -6.46 12.69 -35.40
CA TRP A 27 -6.35 12.43 -36.83
C TRP A 27 -7.34 13.28 -37.64
N SER A 28 -8.54 13.49 -37.10
CA SER A 28 -9.56 14.35 -37.73
C SER A 28 -9.11 15.81 -37.80
N GLY A 29 -8.40 16.31 -36.80
CA GLY A 29 -7.83 17.66 -36.81
C GLY A 29 -6.66 17.80 -37.80
N ARG A 30 -5.83 16.75 -37.91
CA ARG A 30 -4.61 16.75 -38.75
C ARG A 30 -4.91 16.50 -40.23
N ALA A 31 -5.89 15.66 -40.55
CA ALA A 31 -6.29 15.29 -41.92
C ALA A 31 -7.81 15.25 -42.00
N PRO A 32 -8.47 16.41 -42.01
CA PRO A 32 -9.93 16.46 -42.03
C PRO A 32 -10.49 15.88 -43.32
N SER A 33 -11.58 15.12 -43.20
CA SER A 33 -12.31 14.65 -44.38
C SER A 33 -13.09 15.79 -45.05
N THR A 34 -13.13 15.77 -46.37
CA THR A 34 -13.86 16.72 -47.21
C THR A 34 -14.75 15.97 -48.20
N GLU A 35 -15.66 16.66 -48.91
CA GLU A 35 -16.49 16.03 -49.96
C GLU A 35 -15.63 15.41 -51.07
N GLN A 36 -14.49 16.00 -51.38
CA GLN A 36 -13.55 15.51 -52.39
C GLN A 36 -12.69 14.34 -51.84
N HIS A 37 -12.42 14.32 -50.57
CA HIS A 37 -11.59 13.31 -49.87
C HIS A 37 -12.28 12.77 -48.63
N PRO A 38 -13.35 11.98 -48.76
CA PRO A 38 -14.19 11.52 -47.64
C PRO A 38 -13.49 10.54 -46.70
N THR A 39 -12.38 9.95 -47.12
CA THR A 39 -11.57 9.00 -46.31
C THR A 39 -10.21 9.56 -45.87
N ALA A 40 -10.01 10.88 -45.96
CA ALA A 40 -8.72 11.50 -45.68
C ALA A 40 -8.15 11.16 -44.28
N THR A 41 -8.99 11.22 -43.25
CA THR A 41 -8.63 10.92 -41.88
C THR A 41 -8.21 9.46 -41.69
N ALA A 42 -8.99 8.53 -42.22
CA ALA A 42 -8.70 7.09 -42.17
C ALA A 42 -7.41 6.77 -42.96
N ARG A 43 -7.21 7.40 -44.13
CA ARG A 43 -5.98 7.26 -44.92
C ARG A 43 -4.76 7.69 -44.15
N ALA A 44 -4.77 8.89 -43.57
CA ALA A 44 -3.68 9.40 -42.76
C ALA A 44 -3.35 8.48 -41.55
N TYR A 45 -4.36 7.98 -40.88
CA TYR A 45 -4.18 7.03 -39.78
C TYR A 45 -3.54 5.72 -40.26
N LEU A 46 -4.02 5.12 -41.33
CA LEU A 46 -3.50 3.86 -41.88
C LEU A 46 -2.05 4.00 -42.36
N GLU A 47 -1.75 5.11 -43.02
CA GLU A 47 -0.42 5.39 -43.53
C GLU A 47 0.58 5.72 -42.42
N PHE A 48 0.27 6.72 -41.58
CA PHE A 48 1.26 7.26 -40.63
C PHE A 48 1.23 6.58 -39.25
N ALA A 49 0.08 6.09 -38.77
CA ALA A 49 0.01 5.40 -37.49
C ALA A 49 0.22 3.89 -37.60
N ARG A 50 -0.10 3.30 -38.77
CA ARG A 50 -0.01 1.87 -39.01
C ARG A 50 1.12 1.47 -39.98
N GLY A 51 1.65 2.42 -40.74
CA GLY A 51 2.74 2.19 -41.66
C GLY A 51 2.32 1.48 -42.96
N PHE A 52 1.03 1.46 -43.28
CA PHE A 52 0.55 0.72 -44.46
C PHE A 52 0.73 1.48 -45.76
N LYS A 53 1.13 0.76 -46.83
CA LYS A 53 1.12 1.30 -48.19
C LYS A 53 -0.32 1.35 -48.69
N LEU A 54 -0.82 2.54 -48.93
CA LEU A 54 -2.25 2.76 -49.29
C LEU A 54 -2.66 2.09 -50.60
N GLU A 55 -1.73 1.95 -51.52
CA GLU A 55 -1.99 1.30 -52.81
C GLU A 55 -2.41 -0.18 -52.65
N LEU A 56 -1.85 -0.86 -51.66
CA LEU A 56 -2.17 -2.27 -51.39
C LEU A 56 -3.53 -2.47 -50.72
N ILE A 57 -4.00 -1.46 -49.97
CA ILE A 57 -5.24 -1.56 -49.16
C ILE A 57 -6.37 -0.68 -49.72
N GLN A 58 -6.19 -0.15 -50.91
CA GLN A 58 -7.19 0.67 -51.53
C GLN A 58 -8.51 -0.08 -51.75
N GLY A 59 -9.60 0.52 -51.27
CA GLY A 59 -10.93 -0.10 -51.35
C GLY A 59 -11.27 -1.11 -50.26
N TRP A 60 -10.34 -1.44 -49.33
CA TRP A 60 -10.57 -2.40 -48.24
C TRP A 60 -11.31 -1.79 -47.06
N TYR A 61 -11.29 -0.48 -46.93
CA TYR A 61 -11.85 0.24 -45.79
C TYR A 61 -12.72 1.42 -46.21
N THR A 62 -13.57 1.81 -45.26
CA THR A 62 -14.36 3.05 -45.32
C THR A 62 -14.14 3.87 -44.06
N GLN A 63 -14.48 5.15 -44.11
CA GLN A 63 -14.44 6.04 -42.98
C GLN A 63 -15.84 6.42 -42.54
N ASP A 64 -16.06 6.51 -41.24
CA ASP A 64 -17.29 7.05 -40.63
C ASP A 64 -16.95 7.78 -39.34
N THR A 65 -17.95 8.22 -38.60
CA THR A 65 -17.83 8.87 -37.32
C THR A 65 -18.58 8.12 -36.23
N PHE A 66 -18.02 8.09 -35.05
CA PHE A 66 -18.67 7.54 -33.84
C PHE A 66 -18.73 8.61 -32.75
N TYR A 67 -19.86 8.68 -32.05
CA TYR A 67 -20.06 9.54 -30.91
C TYR A 67 -20.63 8.73 -29.73
N SER A 68 -20.05 8.92 -28.56
CA SER A 68 -20.55 8.34 -27.29
C SER A 68 -21.20 9.43 -26.46
N PRO A 69 -22.53 9.42 -26.29
CA PRO A 69 -23.21 10.40 -25.42
C PRO A 69 -22.80 10.32 -23.96
N GLU A 70 -22.48 9.11 -23.49
CA GLU A 70 -22.06 8.88 -22.08
C GLU A 70 -20.73 9.55 -21.75
N LEU A 71 -19.81 9.59 -22.72
CA LEU A 71 -18.47 10.13 -22.55
C LEU A 71 -18.33 11.54 -23.13
N ASP A 72 -19.37 12.06 -23.75
CA ASP A 72 -19.35 13.31 -24.54
C ASP A 72 -18.13 13.39 -25.47
N ALA A 73 -17.87 12.30 -26.19
CA ALA A 73 -16.67 12.15 -27.01
C ALA A 73 -16.98 11.55 -28.37
N GLY A 74 -16.42 12.16 -29.41
CA GLY A 74 -16.50 11.68 -30.79
C GLY A 74 -15.15 11.20 -31.30
N SER A 75 -15.15 10.36 -32.34
CA SER A 75 -13.97 9.89 -33.08
C SER A 75 -14.33 9.58 -34.53
N ALA A 76 -13.43 9.91 -35.44
CA ALA A 76 -13.46 9.27 -36.76
C ALA A 76 -13.15 7.77 -36.60
N THR A 77 -13.66 6.96 -37.51
CA THR A 77 -13.44 5.52 -37.52
C THR A 77 -12.90 5.02 -38.84
N VAL A 78 -12.09 3.97 -38.77
CA VAL A 78 -11.72 3.14 -39.93
C VAL A 78 -12.56 1.88 -39.88
N ARG A 79 -13.38 1.61 -40.90
CA ARG A 79 -14.27 0.46 -40.99
C ARG A 79 -13.80 -0.53 -42.03
N PHE A 80 -13.86 -1.80 -41.70
CA PHE A 80 -13.65 -2.93 -42.59
C PHE A 80 -14.94 -3.72 -42.71
N ALA A 81 -15.38 -3.98 -43.96
CA ALA A 81 -16.58 -4.78 -44.20
C ALA A 81 -16.28 -6.26 -43.84
N LEU A 82 -17.31 -6.96 -43.35
CA LEU A 82 -17.27 -8.37 -43.05
C LEU A 82 -18.08 -9.18 -44.08
N ASP A 83 -17.67 -10.40 -44.44
CA ASP A 83 -18.27 -11.23 -45.47
C ASP A 83 -19.77 -11.52 -45.28
N LYS A 84 -20.22 -11.61 -44.01
CA LYS A 84 -21.63 -11.82 -43.65
C LYS A 84 -22.48 -10.55 -43.61
N GLY A 85 -21.93 -9.42 -44.06
CA GLY A 85 -22.48 -8.11 -43.84
C GLY A 85 -22.06 -7.51 -42.49
N GLY A 86 -22.29 -6.22 -42.31
CA GLY A 86 -21.78 -5.49 -41.17
C GLY A 86 -20.33 -5.04 -41.32
N TYR A 87 -19.76 -4.59 -40.24
CA TYR A 87 -18.38 -4.06 -40.21
C TYR A 87 -17.73 -4.21 -38.85
N TRP A 88 -16.42 -4.26 -38.86
CA TRP A 88 -15.57 -3.94 -37.71
C TRP A 88 -15.02 -2.54 -37.90
N GLU A 89 -14.97 -1.72 -36.80
CA GLU A 89 -14.43 -0.37 -36.87
C GLU A 89 -13.47 -0.08 -35.72
N ARG A 90 -12.47 0.73 -36.02
CA ARG A 90 -11.49 1.26 -35.06
C ARG A 90 -11.72 2.75 -34.83
N LEU A 91 -11.87 3.16 -33.56
CA LEU A 91 -11.88 4.56 -33.16
C LEU A 91 -10.43 5.08 -33.23
N ILE A 92 -10.21 6.19 -33.97
CA ILE A 92 -8.85 6.64 -34.29
C ILE A 92 -8.48 7.97 -33.64
N ASP A 93 -9.45 8.82 -33.26
CA ASP A 93 -9.17 10.08 -32.57
C ASP A 93 -9.14 9.88 -31.07
N ARG A 94 -7.97 10.10 -30.45
CA ARG A 94 -7.72 10.01 -28.99
C ARG A 94 -8.40 8.77 -28.38
N PRO A 95 -8.07 7.57 -28.87
CA PRO A 95 -8.81 6.34 -28.55
C PRO A 95 -8.79 5.98 -27.06
N HIS A 96 -7.86 6.51 -26.25
CA HIS A 96 -7.81 6.32 -24.81
C HIS A 96 -9.05 6.89 -24.08
N ARG A 97 -9.72 7.91 -24.64
CA ARG A 97 -10.96 8.49 -24.07
C ARG A 97 -12.08 7.46 -23.97
N PHE A 98 -12.07 6.44 -24.83
CA PHE A 98 -13.05 5.37 -24.86
C PHE A 98 -12.65 4.14 -24.02
N GLY A 99 -11.62 4.26 -23.20
CA GLY A 99 -11.13 3.20 -22.31
C GLY A 99 -10.73 1.93 -23.06
N LYS A 100 -11.37 0.81 -22.73
CA LYS A 100 -11.13 -0.47 -23.40
C LYS A 100 -11.85 -0.63 -24.74
N GLN A 101 -12.85 0.18 -25.04
CA GLN A 101 -13.67 0.09 -26.26
C GLN A 101 -13.06 0.88 -27.43
N LYS A 102 -11.81 0.58 -27.76
CA LYS A 102 -11.11 1.23 -28.90
C LYS A 102 -11.53 0.69 -30.28
N ALA A 103 -12.18 -0.46 -30.30
CA ALA A 103 -12.72 -1.09 -31.51
C ALA A 103 -14.10 -1.69 -31.23
N ARG A 104 -14.93 -1.80 -32.26
CA ARG A 104 -16.29 -2.26 -32.10
C ARG A 104 -16.82 -2.90 -33.38
N PHE A 105 -17.84 -3.72 -33.24
CA PHE A 105 -18.61 -4.28 -34.35
C PHE A 105 -19.91 -3.50 -34.52
N LYS A 106 -20.51 -3.61 -35.71
CA LYS A 106 -21.86 -3.08 -35.92
C LYS A 106 -22.81 -3.74 -34.91
N LYS A 107 -23.62 -2.89 -34.26
CA LYS A 107 -24.55 -3.35 -33.23
C LYS A 107 -25.59 -4.31 -33.81
N GLY A 108 -25.71 -5.49 -33.22
CA GLY A 108 -26.67 -6.53 -33.63
C GLY A 108 -26.11 -7.59 -34.59
N ASP A 109 -24.94 -7.39 -35.17
CA ASP A 109 -24.29 -8.36 -36.04
C ASP A 109 -23.42 -9.33 -35.25
N SER A 110 -23.32 -10.58 -35.74
CA SER A 110 -22.45 -11.61 -35.16
C SER A 110 -21.29 -11.90 -36.10
N TYR A 111 -20.07 -11.87 -35.52
CA TYR A 111 -18.82 -12.25 -36.19
C TYR A 111 -18.35 -13.66 -35.79
N LYS A 112 -19.13 -14.37 -34.98
CA LYS A 112 -18.77 -15.71 -34.53
C LYS A 112 -18.68 -16.67 -35.69
N GLY A 113 -17.63 -17.50 -35.66
CA GLY A 113 -17.41 -18.55 -36.64
C GLY A 113 -16.77 -18.09 -37.96
N VAL A 114 -16.54 -16.82 -38.16
CA VAL A 114 -15.90 -16.27 -39.35
C VAL A 114 -14.63 -15.51 -39.06
N TRP A 115 -13.77 -15.38 -40.06
CA TRP A 115 -12.62 -14.49 -40.07
C TRP A 115 -12.85 -13.29 -40.99
N TRP A 116 -12.02 -12.27 -40.85
CA TRP A 116 -11.83 -11.24 -41.84
C TRP A 116 -10.67 -11.62 -42.78
N CYS A 117 -10.89 -11.67 -44.06
CA CYS A 117 -9.87 -11.99 -45.07
C CYS A 117 -9.53 -10.73 -45.88
N PRO A 118 -8.23 -10.34 -45.98
CA PRO A 118 -7.83 -9.29 -46.89
C PRO A 118 -8.20 -9.63 -48.35
N PRO A 119 -8.78 -8.71 -49.12
CA PRO A 119 -9.23 -8.99 -50.48
C PRO A 119 -8.15 -9.48 -51.46
N CYS A 120 -6.90 -9.25 -51.17
CA CYS A 120 -5.78 -9.72 -52.00
C CYS A 120 -5.33 -11.16 -51.70
N VAL A 121 -5.84 -11.81 -50.66
CA VAL A 121 -5.47 -13.18 -50.29
C VAL A 121 -6.35 -14.18 -51.03
N ASP A 122 -5.76 -14.89 -51.99
CA ASP A 122 -6.43 -15.99 -52.67
C ASP A 122 -6.36 -17.27 -51.81
N LEU A 123 -7.40 -17.48 -51.03
CA LEU A 123 -7.53 -18.64 -50.11
C LEU A 123 -7.48 -20.00 -50.85
N LEU A 124 -7.76 -19.98 -52.17
CA LEU A 124 -7.75 -21.24 -52.96
C LEU A 124 -6.35 -21.61 -53.48
N ALA A 125 -5.44 -20.63 -53.53
CA ALA A 125 -4.09 -20.84 -54.05
C ALA A 125 -3.00 -20.98 -52.97
N VAL A 126 -3.28 -20.49 -51.75
CA VAL A 126 -2.24 -20.45 -50.66
C VAL A 126 -1.92 -21.85 -50.11
N ASP A 127 -0.67 -22.17 -49.94
CA ASP A 127 -0.21 -23.42 -49.28
C ASP A 127 -0.09 -23.27 -47.73
N GLU A 128 0.04 -22.02 -47.24
CA GLU A 128 0.11 -21.68 -45.83
C GLU A 128 -0.75 -20.45 -45.53
N LEU A 129 -1.53 -20.51 -44.46
CA LEU A 129 -2.44 -19.43 -44.04
C LEU A 129 -2.20 -19.10 -42.57
N TRP A 130 -1.85 -17.84 -42.29
CA TRP A 130 -1.69 -17.34 -40.94
C TRP A 130 -3.02 -16.81 -40.39
N ILE A 131 -3.32 -17.12 -39.13
CA ILE A 131 -4.51 -16.66 -38.43
C ILE A 131 -4.09 -15.80 -37.24
N VAL A 132 -4.26 -14.50 -37.37
CA VAL A 132 -3.89 -13.49 -36.37
C VAL A 132 -5.10 -12.97 -35.62
N GLU A 133 -4.88 -12.22 -34.52
CA GLU A 133 -5.96 -11.67 -33.73
C GLU A 133 -6.60 -10.45 -34.40
N GLY A 134 -5.81 -9.45 -34.80
CA GLY A 134 -6.28 -8.17 -35.31
C GLY A 134 -6.31 -8.06 -36.83
N ILE A 135 -7.22 -7.23 -37.36
CA ILE A 135 -7.26 -6.90 -38.78
C ILE A 135 -5.98 -6.20 -39.25
N PHE A 136 -5.46 -5.29 -38.43
CA PHE A 136 -4.19 -4.60 -38.75
C PHE A 136 -3.00 -5.54 -38.75
N ASP A 137 -3.02 -6.59 -37.92
CA ASP A 137 -1.97 -7.63 -37.95
C ASP A 137 -2.00 -8.45 -39.24
N ALA A 138 -3.21 -8.80 -39.72
CA ALA A 138 -3.36 -9.49 -40.99
C ALA A 138 -2.87 -8.61 -42.16
N ILE A 139 -3.23 -7.33 -42.16
CA ILE A 139 -2.75 -6.37 -43.16
C ILE A 139 -1.22 -6.25 -43.10
N ALA A 140 -0.65 -6.17 -41.92
CA ALA A 140 0.81 -6.07 -41.72
C ALA A 140 1.56 -7.26 -42.34
N LEU A 141 1.08 -8.48 -42.12
CA LEU A 141 1.70 -9.70 -42.66
C LEU A 141 1.55 -9.78 -44.19
N VAL A 142 0.41 -9.40 -44.73
CA VAL A 142 0.15 -9.40 -46.19
C VAL A 142 1.07 -8.41 -46.89
N HIS A 143 1.44 -7.28 -46.32
CA HIS A 143 2.41 -6.35 -46.85
C HIS A 143 3.79 -7.00 -47.13
N HIS A 144 4.07 -8.12 -46.49
CA HIS A 144 5.31 -8.87 -46.60
C HIS A 144 5.14 -10.22 -47.33
N GLY A 145 4.02 -10.40 -48.02
CA GLY A 145 3.77 -11.62 -48.80
C GLY A 145 3.33 -12.82 -47.99
N VAL A 146 3.04 -12.65 -46.71
CA VAL A 146 2.52 -13.71 -45.83
C VAL A 146 0.99 -13.70 -45.92
N ALA A 147 0.39 -14.76 -46.44
CA ALA A 147 -1.07 -14.89 -46.50
C ALA A 147 -1.63 -14.98 -45.08
N ALA A 148 -2.43 -14.00 -44.70
CA ALA A 148 -2.98 -13.90 -43.35
C ALA A 148 -4.46 -13.46 -43.32
N VAL A 149 -5.20 -14.01 -42.33
CA VAL A 149 -6.60 -13.64 -42.03
C VAL A 149 -6.69 -13.27 -40.54
N SER A 150 -7.67 -12.45 -40.17
CA SER A 150 -7.92 -12.06 -38.81
C SER A 150 -9.10 -12.82 -38.21
N ALA A 151 -8.90 -13.43 -37.02
CA ALA A 151 -9.99 -13.99 -36.22
C ALA A 151 -10.79 -12.89 -35.51
N MET A 152 -10.33 -11.62 -35.54
CA MET A 152 -10.94 -10.42 -34.95
C MET A 152 -10.97 -10.44 -33.41
N SER A 153 -10.65 -11.56 -32.79
CA SER A 153 -10.50 -11.72 -31.34
C SER A 153 -9.82 -13.05 -31.04
N SER A 154 -8.96 -13.10 -30.03
CA SER A 154 -8.32 -14.36 -29.57
C SER A 154 -9.32 -15.43 -29.16
N GLY A 155 -10.48 -15.03 -28.63
CA GLY A 155 -11.55 -15.94 -28.21
C GLY A 155 -12.48 -16.43 -29.32
N ALA A 156 -12.34 -15.95 -30.55
CA ALA A 156 -13.19 -16.30 -31.68
C ALA A 156 -12.54 -17.39 -32.55
N PHE A 157 -13.15 -18.57 -32.59
CA PHE A 157 -12.73 -19.64 -33.49
C PHE A 157 -13.51 -19.51 -34.81
N PRO A 158 -12.85 -19.34 -35.98
CA PRO A 158 -13.50 -19.13 -37.27
C PRO A 158 -13.94 -20.46 -37.90
N GLU A 159 -14.75 -21.23 -37.21
CA GLU A 159 -15.13 -22.59 -37.60
C GLU A 159 -15.83 -22.67 -38.95
N GLU A 160 -16.76 -21.73 -39.22
CA GLU A 160 -17.52 -21.70 -40.47
C GLU A 160 -16.61 -21.39 -41.66
N SER A 161 -15.70 -20.41 -41.50
CA SER A 161 -14.71 -20.04 -42.53
C SER A 161 -13.74 -21.19 -42.82
N LEU A 162 -13.28 -21.92 -41.77
CA LEU A 162 -12.42 -23.10 -41.96
C LEU A 162 -13.15 -24.23 -42.66
N LYS A 163 -14.41 -24.53 -42.30
CA LYS A 163 -15.20 -25.55 -42.95
C LYS A 163 -15.51 -25.21 -44.42
N GLU A 164 -15.80 -23.96 -44.69
CA GLU A 164 -16.06 -23.49 -46.08
C GLU A 164 -14.77 -23.56 -46.92
N LEU A 165 -13.63 -23.16 -46.36
CA LEU A 165 -12.34 -23.31 -47.05
C LEU A 165 -12.05 -24.77 -47.36
N ALA A 166 -12.28 -25.68 -46.41
CA ALA A 166 -12.10 -27.11 -46.63
C ALA A 166 -13.00 -27.66 -47.75
N ARG A 167 -14.26 -27.21 -47.78
CA ARG A 167 -15.21 -27.55 -48.82
C ARG A 167 -14.79 -27.07 -50.23
N LEU A 168 -14.35 -25.81 -50.33
CA LEU A 168 -13.94 -25.21 -51.59
C LEU A 168 -12.66 -25.82 -52.18
N ARG A 169 -11.71 -26.23 -51.29
CA ARG A 169 -10.44 -26.81 -51.73
C ARG A 169 -10.46 -28.34 -51.97
N GLY A 170 -11.57 -29.01 -51.76
CA GLY A 170 -11.73 -30.43 -52.12
C GLY A 170 -10.72 -31.36 -51.48
N GLY A 171 -10.21 -31.04 -50.25
CA GLY A 171 -9.31 -31.90 -49.48
C GLY A 171 -7.82 -31.52 -49.51
N LYS A 172 -7.35 -30.64 -50.42
CA LYS A 172 -5.99 -30.11 -50.41
C LYS A 172 -5.95 -28.86 -49.50
N LEU A 173 -5.85 -29.07 -48.19
CA LEU A 173 -5.90 -28.00 -47.18
C LEU A 173 -4.57 -27.25 -47.06
N PRO A 174 -4.55 -25.92 -46.81
CA PRO A 174 -3.36 -25.20 -46.48
C PRO A 174 -2.89 -25.54 -45.07
N ARG A 175 -1.62 -25.39 -44.80
CA ARG A 175 -1.10 -25.39 -43.46
C ARG A 175 -1.54 -24.15 -42.73
N LEU A 176 -2.11 -24.27 -41.53
CA LEU A 176 -2.50 -23.12 -40.70
C LEU A 176 -1.40 -22.76 -39.72
N VAL A 177 -1.12 -21.46 -39.56
CA VAL A 177 -0.23 -20.91 -38.55
C VAL A 177 -1.03 -20.01 -37.63
N TRP A 178 -1.29 -20.47 -36.40
CA TRP A 178 -2.00 -19.67 -35.39
C TRP A 178 -1.06 -18.67 -34.74
N ALA A 179 -1.26 -17.40 -35.01
CA ALA A 179 -0.37 -16.29 -34.66
C ALA A 179 -1.07 -15.21 -33.85
N LEU A 180 -1.83 -15.62 -32.83
CA LEU A 180 -2.54 -14.72 -31.90
C LEU A 180 -1.54 -13.94 -31.02
N ASP A 181 -2.02 -12.90 -30.34
CA ASP A 181 -1.24 -12.08 -29.45
C ASP A 181 -0.55 -12.89 -28.34
N ASN A 182 0.64 -12.49 -27.95
CA ASN A 182 1.41 -13.19 -26.88
C ASN A 182 0.96 -12.73 -25.49
N GLU A 183 -0.23 -13.14 -25.10
CA GLU A 183 -0.78 -12.89 -23.76
C GLU A 183 -1.22 -14.22 -23.12
N PRO A 184 -1.17 -14.35 -21.76
CA PRO A 184 -1.55 -15.58 -21.07
C PRO A 184 -2.97 -16.05 -21.40
N GLY A 185 -3.90 -15.14 -21.65
CA GLY A 185 -5.27 -15.43 -22.08
C GLY A 185 -5.31 -16.04 -23.50
N ALA A 186 -4.56 -15.44 -24.43
CA ALA A 186 -4.48 -15.89 -25.81
C ALA A 186 -3.76 -17.24 -25.96
N HIS A 187 -2.78 -17.55 -25.09
CA HIS A 187 -2.09 -18.84 -25.09
C HIS A 187 -3.04 -20.05 -24.95
N LYS A 188 -4.06 -19.92 -24.09
CA LYS A 188 -5.07 -20.96 -23.93
C LYS A 188 -5.87 -21.17 -25.21
N TYR A 189 -6.23 -20.07 -25.86
CA TYR A 189 -6.95 -20.11 -27.13
C TYR A 189 -6.10 -20.65 -28.26
N THR A 190 -4.85 -20.23 -28.40
CA THR A 190 -3.93 -20.78 -29.41
C THR A 190 -3.83 -22.31 -29.31
N LYS A 191 -3.60 -22.87 -28.12
CA LYS A 191 -3.57 -24.32 -27.91
C LYS A 191 -4.89 -25.00 -28.28
N ARG A 192 -6.00 -24.39 -27.90
CA ARG A 192 -7.35 -24.90 -28.17
C ARG A 192 -7.65 -24.86 -29.67
N TRP A 193 -7.37 -23.75 -30.33
CA TRP A 193 -7.67 -23.55 -31.75
C TRP A 193 -6.80 -24.43 -32.64
N VAL A 194 -5.52 -24.59 -32.32
CA VAL A 194 -4.65 -25.57 -33.00
C VAL A 194 -5.24 -26.98 -32.91
N ARG A 195 -5.67 -27.40 -31.73
CA ARG A 195 -6.27 -28.72 -31.51
C ARG A 195 -7.59 -28.87 -32.29
N GLN A 196 -8.46 -27.87 -32.27
CA GLN A 196 -9.72 -27.89 -33.00
C GLN A 196 -9.51 -27.88 -34.51
N SER A 197 -8.55 -27.10 -35.03
CA SER A 197 -8.24 -27.08 -36.47
C SER A 197 -7.64 -28.40 -36.94
N ARG A 198 -6.80 -29.04 -36.14
CA ARG A 198 -6.33 -30.42 -36.41
C ARG A 198 -7.49 -31.41 -36.48
N GLY A 199 -8.51 -31.26 -35.62
CA GLY A 199 -9.74 -32.04 -35.67
C GLY A 199 -10.57 -31.81 -36.94
N LEU A 200 -10.40 -30.69 -37.63
CA LEU A 200 -11.00 -30.39 -38.95
C LEU A 200 -10.13 -30.88 -40.13
N GLY A 201 -9.00 -31.55 -39.84
CA GLY A 201 -8.10 -32.11 -40.86
C GLY A 201 -6.94 -31.20 -41.31
N TYR A 202 -6.79 -30.01 -40.71
CA TYR A 202 -5.70 -29.13 -41.05
C TYR A 202 -4.38 -29.51 -40.40
N GLN A 203 -3.27 -29.32 -41.12
CA GLN A 203 -1.95 -29.26 -40.50
C GLN A 203 -1.78 -27.91 -39.84
N CYS A 204 -1.37 -27.88 -38.57
CA CYS A 204 -1.34 -26.67 -37.79
C CYS A 204 0.00 -26.48 -37.06
N GLU A 205 0.52 -25.27 -37.21
CA GLU A 205 1.62 -24.70 -36.43
C GLU A 205 1.10 -23.51 -35.60
N ALA A 206 1.99 -22.94 -34.79
CA ALA A 206 1.72 -21.68 -34.13
C ALA A 206 2.94 -20.75 -34.25
N ALA A 207 2.69 -19.43 -34.15
CA ALA A 207 3.71 -18.42 -34.10
C ALA A 207 3.40 -17.44 -32.95
N GLN A 208 4.43 -17.09 -32.16
CA GLN A 208 4.27 -16.20 -31.00
C GLN A 208 5.43 -15.20 -30.98
N ILE A 209 5.13 -13.91 -31.07
CA ILE A 209 6.14 -12.86 -30.97
C ILE A 209 6.69 -12.83 -29.53
N PRO A 210 8.01 -13.00 -29.31
CA PRO A 210 8.59 -12.87 -27.98
C PRO A 210 8.43 -11.42 -27.49
N GLN A 211 7.92 -11.26 -26.27
CA GLN A 211 7.72 -9.94 -25.67
C GLN A 211 9.02 -9.41 -25.04
N PRO A 212 9.34 -8.14 -25.19
CA PRO A 212 10.54 -7.55 -24.60
C PRO A 212 10.42 -7.49 -23.06
N ALA A 213 11.57 -7.53 -22.38
CA ALA A 213 11.66 -7.53 -20.93
C ALA A 213 11.18 -6.22 -20.27
N ASP A 214 11.05 -5.15 -21.01
CA ASP A 214 10.58 -3.84 -20.52
C ASP A 214 9.05 -3.76 -20.34
N GLY A 215 8.33 -4.84 -20.66
CA GLY A 215 6.88 -4.94 -20.48
C GLY A 215 6.07 -4.30 -21.59
N ARG A 216 6.68 -3.75 -22.63
CA ARG A 216 5.95 -3.27 -23.80
C ARG A 216 5.36 -4.44 -24.57
N LYS A 217 4.11 -4.30 -24.99
CA LYS A 217 3.46 -5.26 -25.88
C LYS A 217 3.95 -4.99 -27.31
N VAL A 218 4.30 -6.07 -28.02
CA VAL A 218 4.69 -6.03 -29.44
C VAL A 218 3.75 -6.96 -30.19
N ASP A 219 3.08 -6.44 -31.24
CA ASP A 219 2.21 -7.17 -32.15
C ASP A 219 2.81 -7.23 -33.58
N TRP A 220 2.08 -7.84 -34.52
CA TRP A 220 2.54 -7.97 -35.91
C TRP A 220 2.61 -6.64 -36.65
N ASN A 221 1.76 -5.68 -36.31
CA ASN A 221 1.84 -4.34 -36.86
C ASN A 221 3.07 -3.58 -36.35
N ASP A 222 3.47 -3.79 -35.08
CA ASP A 222 4.70 -3.20 -34.54
C ASP A 222 5.94 -3.77 -35.25
N LEU A 223 5.95 -5.08 -35.55
CA LEU A 223 7.04 -5.68 -36.34
C LEU A 223 7.07 -5.14 -37.76
N HIS A 224 5.92 -5.00 -38.44
CA HIS A 224 5.81 -4.39 -39.75
C HIS A 224 6.42 -2.99 -39.78
N GLN A 225 6.07 -2.13 -38.82
CA GLN A 225 6.65 -0.79 -38.71
C GLN A 225 8.17 -0.85 -38.46
N ARG A 226 8.63 -1.74 -37.57
CA ARG A 226 10.07 -1.92 -37.30
C ARG A 226 10.82 -2.33 -38.55
N TRP A 227 10.32 -3.25 -39.36
CA TRP A 227 10.92 -3.66 -40.59
C TRP A 227 10.97 -2.53 -41.62
N ALA A 228 9.96 -1.65 -41.66
CA ALA A 228 9.93 -0.49 -42.56
C ALA A 228 11.08 0.52 -42.29
N PHE A 229 11.59 0.58 -41.04
CA PHE A 229 12.72 1.45 -40.67
C PHE A 229 14.09 0.86 -40.95
N ILE A 230 14.21 -0.38 -41.45
CA ILE A 230 15.47 -1.00 -41.80
C ILE A 230 15.88 -0.52 -43.20
N ASP A 231 17.03 0.10 -43.30
CA ASP A 231 17.60 0.50 -44.58
C ASP A 231 18.12 -0.74 -45.33
N GLY A 232 17.87 -0.80 -46.62
CA GLY A 232 18.23 -1.95 -47.45
C GLY A 232 17.13 -3.04 -47.51
N GLU A 233 16.86 -3.51 -48.73
CA GLU A 233 15.83 -4.53 -48.96
C GLU A 233 16.28 -5.93 -48.50
N SER A 234 17.57 -6.23 -48.70
CA SER A 234 18.15 -7.51 -48.28
C SER A 234 18.18 -7.65 -46.77
N GLU A 235 18.64 -6.63 -46.05
CA GLU A 235 18.69 -6.60 -44.57
C GLU A 235 17.29 -6.66 -43.96
N ARG A 236 16.35 -5.99 -44.58
CA ARG A 236 14.93 -6.02 -44.19
C ARG A 236 14.34 -7.44 -44.34
N ALA A 237 14.65 -8.10 -45.48
CA ALA A 237 14.18 -9.45 -45.73
C ALA A 237 14.77 -10.44 -44.75
N GLU A 238 16.08 -10.36 -44.48
CA GLU A 238 16.78 -11.22 -43.52
C GLU A 238 16.23 -11.04 -42.08
N GLN A 239 16.07 -9.78 -41.65
CA GLN A 239 15.51 -9.52 -40.31
C GLN A 239 14.08 -10.02 -40.16
N ARG A 240 13.27 -9.86 -41.22
CA ARG A 240 11.89 -10.36 -41.23
C ARG A 240 11.85 -11.88 -41.12
N GLU A 241 12.64 -12.58 -41.91
CA GLU A 241 12.73 -14.04 -41.88
C GLU A 241 13.15 -14.53 -40.49
N LYS A 242 14.17 -13.93 -39.89
CA LYS A 242 14.64 -14.21 -38.55
C LYS A 242 13.54 -13.98 -37.49
N ASP A 243 12.77 -12.91 -37.61
CA ASP A 243 11.65 -12.63 -36.65
C ASP A 243 10.50 -13.62 -36.82
N LEU A 244 10.17 -13.99 -38.06
CA LEU A 244 9.17 -15.02 -38.35
C LEU A 244 9.58 -16.40 -37.84
N ASP A 245 10.82 -16.79 -38.05
CA ASP A 245 11.37 -18.06 -37.53
C ASP A 245 11.40 -18.08 -36.01
N THR A 246 11.81 -16.97 -35.41
CA THR A 246 11.75 -16.82 -33.94
C THR A 246 10.33 -16.94 -33.42
N ALA A 247 9.37 -16.33 -34.10
CA ALA A 247 7.96 -16.44 -33.71
C ALA A 247 7.42 -17.86 -33.86
N ARG A 248 7.76 -18.57 -34.95
CA ARG A 248 7.41 -19.97 -35.15
C ARG A 248 8.02 -20.86 -34.06
N TYR A 249 9.29 -20.65 -33.72
CA TYR A 249 9.93 -21.38 -32.62
C TYR A 249 9.18 -21.20 -31.29
N HIS A 250 8.85 -19.96 -30.91
CA HIS A 250 8.09 -19.70 -29.69
C HIS A 250 6.67 -20.26 -29.74
N GLY A 251 6.04 -20.23 -30.91
CA GLY A 251 4.75 -20.87 -31.15
C GLY A 251 4.81 -22.39 -31.00
N ALA A 252 5.83 -23.02 -31.57
CA ALA A 252 6.04 -24.46 -31.44
C ALA A 252 6.25 -24.87 -29.97
N LEU A 253 7.01 -24.09 -29.20
CA LEU A 253 7.15 -24.30 -27.74
C LEU A 253 5.83 -24.18 -26.99
N LEU A 254 4.96 -23.28 -27.42
CA LEU A 254 3.64 -23.08 -26.81
C LEU A 254 2.72 -24.28 -27.04
N ILE A 255 2.68 -24.82 -28.27
CA ILE A 255 1.77 -25.90 -28.66
C ILE A 255 2.33 -27.30 -28.46
N ALA A 256 3.58 -27.43 -27.98
CA ALA A 256 4.18 -28.73 -27.69
C ALA A 256 3.29 -29.57 -26.78
N GLU A 257 3.10 -30.83 -27.14
CA GLU A 257 2.15 -31.74 -26.47
C GLU A 257 2.81 -32.50 -25.31
N SER A 258 4.17 -32.49 -25.26
CA SER A 258 4.94 -33.16 -24.20
C SER A 258 6.16 -32.34 -23.80
N ALA A 259 6.66 -32.56 -22.56
CA ALA A 259 7.92 -31.99 -22.10
C ALA A 259 9.10 -32.47 -22.98
N SER A 260 9.10 -33.70 -23.45
CA SER A 260 10.13 -34.21 -24.33
C SER A 260 10.18 -33.49 -25.68
N GLU A 261 9.02 -33.28 -26.30
CA GLU A 261 8.92 -32.49 -27.54
C GLU A 261 9.43 -31.07 -27.36
N LYS A 262 8.99 -30.41 -26.28
CA LYS A 262 9.46 -29.04 -25.95
C LYS A 262 10.98 -28.99 -25.71
N GLY A 263 11.51 -29.95 -24.99
CA GLY A 263 12.95 -30.08 -24.74
C GLY A 263 13.76 -30.27 -26.03
N VAL A 264 13.27 -31.08 -26.96
CA VAL A 264 13.88 -31.30 -28.28
C VAL A 264 13.89 -30.01 -29.10
N LEU A 265 12.75 -29.32 -29.20
CA LEU A 265 12.65 -28.03 -29.90
C LEU A 265 13.61 -26.99 -29.33
N MET A 266 13.76 -26.93 -28.02
CA MET A 266 14.71 -26.03 -27.36
C MET A 266 16.16 -26.40 -27.63
N TYR A 267 16.47 -27.68 -27.69
CA TYR A 267 17.82 -28.18 -28.04
C TYR A 267 18.15 -27.84 -29.50
N GLU A 268 17.28 -28.12 -30.44
CA GLU A 268 17.46 -27.80 -31.86
C GLU A 268 17.69 -26.32 -32.13
N TRP A 269 17.00 -25.47 -31.37
CA TRP A 269 17.15 -24.02 -31.56
C TRP A 269 18.44 -23.43 -30.99
N ARG A 270 18.94 -23.96 -29.85
CA ARG A 270 20.05 -23.37 -29.11
C ARG A 270 21.30 -24.25 -29.03
N GLU A 271 21.22 -25.50 -29.42
CA GLU A 271 22.27 -26.53 -29.32
C GLU A 271 22.89 -26.67 -27.91
N ARG A 272 22.13 -26.32 -26.85
CA ARG A 272 22.55 -26.51 -25.47
C ARG A 272 22.30 -27.93 -25.02
N HIS A 273 23.36 -28.63 -24.60
CA HIS A 273 23.26 -30.04 -24.17
C HIS A 273 22.63 -30.22 -22.79
N GLU A 274 22.52 -29.16 -21.98
CA GLU A 274 21.96 -29.25 -20.63
C GLU A 274 21.28 -27.93 -20.25
N PHE A 275 19.99 -27.98 -19.84
CA PHE A 275 19.21 -26.82 -19.43
C PHE A 275 17.94 -27.23 -18.67
N HIS A 276 17.33 -26.28 -17.96
CA HIS A 276 16.01 -26.44 -17.34
C HIS A 276 14.95 -25.68 -18.12
N PHE A 277 13.70 -26.14 -18.00
CA PHE A 277 12.55 -25.44 -18.61
C PHE A 277 11.24 -25.82 -17.89
N GLY A 278 10.22 -24.96 -18.03
CA GLY A 278 8.86 -25.20 -17.54
C GLY A 278 7.98 -25.81 -18.61
N PHE A 279 7.18 -26.80 -18.22
CA PHE A 279 6.12 -27.34 -19.05
C PHE A 279 4.93 -27.72 -18.18
N GLU A 280 3.73 -27.23 -18.50
CA GLU A 280 2.49 -27.44 -17.74
C GLU A 280 2.64 -27.21 -16.22
N SER A 281 3.24 -26.05 -15.88
CA SER A 281 3.51 -25.65 -14.49
C SER A 281 4.34 -26.66 -13.68
N ARG A 282 5.18 -27.45 -14.33
CA ARG A 282 6.20 -28.31 -13.73
C ARG A 282 7.58 -27.92 -14.23
N LEU A 283 8.61 -28.24 -13.48
CA LEU A 283 10.01 -27.96 -13.83
C LEU A 283 10.69 -29.23 -14.31
N TYR A 284 11.25 -29.14 -15.50
CA TYR A 284 11.96 -30.22 -16.14
C TYR A 284 13.43 -29.87 -16.35
N TRP A 285 14.24 -30.92 -16.43
CA TRP A 285 15.64 -30.87 -16.75
C TRP A 285 15.88 -31.64 -18.05
N PHE A 286 16.51 -30.96 -19.02
CA PHE A 286 17.00 -31.60 -20.24
C PHE A 286 18.49 -31.87 -20.13
N LYS A 287 18.93 -33.10 -20.50
CA LYS A 287 20.33 -33.43 -20.61
C LYS A 287 20.52 -34.40 -21.80
N MET A 288 21.32 -33.94 -22.79
CA MET A 288 21.67 -34.74 -23.94
C MET A 288 22.82 -35.70 -23.59
N ASP A 289 22.57 -36.99 -23.74
CA ASP A 289 23.61 -38.02 -23.73
C ASP A 289 23.93 -38.42 -25.16
N LEU A 290 25.02 -37.87 -25.69
CA LEU A 290 25.40 -38.01 -27.08
C LEU A 290 25.71 -39.49 -27.45
N GLU A 291 26.26 -40.28 -26.53
CA GLU A 291 26.52 -41.70 -26.77
C GLU A 291 25.24 -42.51 -26.90
N LYS A 292 24.29 -42.31 -26.00
CA LYS A 292 23.00 -42.94 -26.10
C LYS A 292 22.22 -42.49 -27.32
N PHE A 293 22.28 -41.19 -27.64
CA PHE A 293 21.65 -40.64 -28.85
C PHE A 293 22.18 -41.33 -30.12
N ASN A 294 23.51 -41.39 -30.28
CA ASN A 294 24.13 -42.01 -31.44
C ASN A 294 23.76 -43.51 -31.53
N LYS A 295 23.76 -44.24 -30.42
CA LYS A 295 23.32 -45.61 -30.37
C LYS A 295 21.85 -45.78 -30.77
N ALA A 296 20.98 -44.86 -30.29
CA ALA A 296 19.55 -44.90 -30.65
C ALA A 296 19.33 -44.56 -32.14
N MET A 297 20.07 -43.60 -32.69
CA MET A 297 20.03 -43.31 -34.12
C MET A 297 20.43 -44.52 -34.96
N GLN A 298 21.58 -45.13 -34.67
CA GLN A 298 22.02 -46.33 -35.33
C GLN A 298 21.02 -47.48 -35.25
N ALA A 299 20.39 -47.65 -34.07
CA ALA A 299 19.37 -48.65 -33.88
C ALA A 299 18.09 -48.42 -34.72
N LEU A 300 17.70 -47.14 -34.89
CA LEU A 300 16.57 -46.75 -35.75
C LEU A 300 16.89 -46.88 -37.25
N GLU A 301 18.14 -46.53 -37.66
CA GLU A 301 18.60 -46.72 -39.04
C GLU A 301 18.67 -48.19 -39.45
N SER A 302 19.06 -49.05 -38.51
CA SER A 302 19.17 -50.52 -38.73
C SER A 302 17.90 -51.27 -38.39
N SER A 303 16.80 -50.61 -38.02
CA SER A 303 15.56 -51.26 -37.60
C SER A 303 14.85 -51.94 -38.78
N GLU A 304 14.51 -53.19 -38.63
CA GLU A 304 13.67 -53.96 -39.57
C GLU A 304 12.17 -53.68 -39.40
N ARG A 305 11.76 -52.88 -38.43
CA ARG A 305 10.37 -52.53 -38.19
C ARG A 305 9.86 -51.62 -39.28
N HIS A 306 8.78 -51.97 -39.93
CA HIS A 306 8.15 -51.21 -41.00
C HIS A 306 7.83 -49.77 -40.58
N GLU A 307 7.41 -49.52 -39.34
CA GLU A 307 7.16 -48.20 -38.79
C GLU A 307 8.42 -47.29 -38.73
N ASP A 308 9.57 -47.88 -38.44
CA ASP A 308 10.85 -47.16 -38.36
C ASP A 308 11.44 -46.83 -39.76
N GLN A 309 11.15 -47.70 -40.74
CA GLN A 309 11.58 -47.54 -42.12
C GLN A 309 10.83 -46.39 -42.82
N LEU A 310 9.60 -46.11 -42.41
CA LEU A 310 8.78 -45.03 -42.94
C LEU A 310 9.16 -43.64 -42.38
N LEU A 311 9.99 -43.58 -41.33
CA LEU A 311 10.40 -42.32 -40.72
C LEU A 311 11.41 -41.59 -41.62
N ASN A 312 11.21 -40.28 -41.82
CA ASN A 312 12.23 -39.41 -42.39
C ASN A 312 13.33 -39.11 -41.33
N ASP A 313 14.46 -38.52 -41.79
CA ASP A 313 15.60 -38.25 -40.90
C ASP A 313 15.24 -37.42 -39.69
N LYS A 314 14.36 -36.43 -39.84
CA LYS A 314 13.89 -35.60 -38.75
C LYS A 314 13.07 -36.42 -37.73
N GLN A 315 12.17 -37.27 -38.19
CA GLN A 315 11.36 -38.14 -37.35
C GLN A 315 12.21 -39.21 -36.64
N ARG A 316 13.24 -39.75 -37.31
CA ARG A 316 14.21 -40.65 -36.66
C ARG A 316 14.96 -39.97 -35.53
N ARG A 317 15.46 -38.72 -35.83
CA ARG A 317 16.15 -37.89 -34.83
C ARG A 317 15.26 -37.62 -33.63
N ASP A 318 14.02 -37.19 -33.84
CA ASP A 318 13.05 -36.92 -32.77
C ASP A 318 12.77 -38.16 -31.94
N LYS A 319 12.63 -39.33 -32.61
CA LYS A 319 12.40 -40.60 -31.94
C LYS A 319 13.62 -41.05 -31.11
N ALA A 320 14.83 -40.90 -31.64
CA ALA A 320 16.07 -41.13 -30.93
C ALA A 320 16.22 -40.24 -29.68
N LEU A 321 15.91 -38.93 -29.80
CA LEU A 321 15.95 -37.97 -28.71
C LEU A 321 14.99 -38.35 -27.60
N ARG A 322 13.77 -38.77 -27.94
CA ARG A 322 12.78 -39.26 -26.96
C ARG A 322 13.20 -40.52 -26.24
N GLN A 323 13.86 -41.47 -26.93
CA GLN A 323 14.35 -42.71 -26.37
C GLN A 323 15.55 -42.53 -25.44
N CYS A 324 16.34 -41.47 -25.60
CA CYS A 324 17.49 -41.24 -24.76
C CYS A 324 17.17 -40.81 -23.33
N GLY A 325 15.89 -40.62 -22.99
CA GLY A 325 15.47 -40.21 -21.66
C GLY A 325 16.04 -38.86 -21.20
N GLY A 326 16.32 -37.94 -22.17
CA GLY A 326 16.99 -36.66 -21.93
C GLY A 326 16.17 -35.67 -21.11
N VAL A 327 14.88 -35.95 -20.87
CA VAL A 327 13.97 -35.04 -20.14
C VAL A 327 13.49 -35.74 -18.86
N VAL A 328 13.77 -35.09 -17.72
CA VAL A 328 13.37 -35.59 -16.39
C VAL A 328 12.63 -34.49 -15.65
N GLU A 329 11.50 -34.82 -15.03
CA GLU A 329 10.82 -33.93 -14.10
C GLU A 329 11.64 -33.78 -12.81
N ILE A 330 12.02 -32.55 -12.45
CA ILE A 330 12.78 -32.25 -11.23
C ILE A 330 11.97 -31.45 -10.20
N ALA A 331 10.80 -30.96 -10.55
CA ALA A 331 9.79 -30.52 -9.61
C ALA A 331 8.39 -30.66 -10.21
N ASN A 332 7.44 -31.10 -9.38
CA ASN A 332 6.03 -31.22 -9.75
C ASN A 332 5.27 -29.88 -9.71
N CYS A 333 5.99 -28.78 -9.60
CA CYS A 333 5.53 -27.40 -9.66
C CYS A 333 6.58 -26.55 -10.40
N TYR A 334 6.24 -25.31 -10.73
CA TYR A 334 7.15 -24.39 -11.39
C TYR A 334 7.48 -23.19 -10.49
N PRO A 335 8.57 -23.25 -9.72
CA PRO A 335 9.05 -22.12 -8.93
C PRO A 335 9.76 -21.11 -9.84
N GLN A 336 9.35 -19.86 -9.75
CA GLN A 336 9.91 -18.73 -10.50
C GLN A 336 10.27 -17.60 -9.57
N ALA A 337 11.52 -17.13 -9.59
CA ALA A 337 11.95 -15.94 -8.90
C ALA A 337 11.36 -14.69 -9.58
N LEU A 338 10.71 -13.82 -8.81
CA LEU A 338 10.10 -12.60 -9.32
C LEU A 338 10.99 -11.38 -9.07
N TYR A 339 11.49 -11.22 -7.84
CA TYR A 339 12.35 -10.10 -7.44
C TYR A 339 13.11 -10.37 -6.14
N PHE A 340 14.11 -9.54 -5.89
CA PHE A 340 14.85 -9.50 -4.65
C PHE A 340 14.25 -8.45 -3.71
N GLN A 341 13.89 -8.84 -2.50
CA GLN A 341 13.40 -7.96 -1.44
C GLN A 341 14.56 -7.55 -0.55
N ARG A 342 14.65 -6.25 -0.23
CA ARG A 342 15.65 -5.70 0.68
C ARG A 342 14.99 -4.74 1.66
N ASN A 343 15.35 -4.88 2.93
CA ASN A 343 15.08 -3.88 3.95
C ASN A 343 16.40 -3.18 4.30
N GLU A 344 16.57 -1.94 3.86
CA GLU A 344 17.82 -1.20 4.10
C GLU A 344 18.06 -0.91 5.58
N VAL A 345 17.00 -0.84 6.40
CA VAL A 345 17.10 -0.49 7.81
C VAL A 345 17.56 -1.66 8.66
N THR A 346 17.11 -2.89 8.34
CA THR A 346 17.45 -4.10 9.10
C THR A 346 18.52 -4.93 8.41
N ASP A 347 18.95 -4.53 7.21
CA ASP A 347 19.86 -5.28 6.31
C ASP A 347 19.41 -6.72 6.05
N GLU A 348 18.10 -6.96 6.12
CA GLU A 348 17.51 -8.25 5.83
C GLU A 348 17.09 -8.31 4.36
N SER A 349 17.28 -9.47 3.75
CA SER A 349 16.95 -9.68 2.35
C SER A 349 16.38 -11.05 2.06
N TRP A 350 15.53 -11.11 1.03
CA TRP A 350 14.84 -12.33 0.63
C TRP A 350 14.61 -12.32 -0.88
N TYR A 351 14.48 -13.51 -1.47
CA TYR A 351 13.99 -13.71 -2.83
C TYR A 351 12.50 -13.98 -2.79
N TYR A 352 11.71 -13.29 -3.60
CA TYR A 352 10.27 -13.50 -3.71
C TYR A 352 9.98 -14.40 -4.90
N PHE A 353 9.34 -15.52 -4.65
CA PHE A 353 9.02 -16.54 -5.65
C PHE A 353 7.52 -16.66 -5.84
N ARG A 354 7.14 -16.98 -7.07
CA ARG A 354 5.85 -17.54 -7.44
C ARG A 354 6.04 -19.00 -7.74
N VAL A 355 5.15 -19.83 -7.25
CA VAL A 355 5.12 -21.27 -7.52
C VAL A 355 3.80 -21.57 -8.21
N ASP A 356 3.87 -22.00 -9.46
CA ASP A 356 2.73 -22.39 -10.27
C ASP A 356 2.55 -23.92 -10.21
N PHE A 357 1.29 -24.38 -10.27
CA PHE A 357 0.92 -25.78 -10.19
C PHE A 357 0.18 -26.23 -11.44
N PRO A 358 0.23 -27.53 -11.83
CA PRO A 358 -0.50 -28.08 -12.97
C PRO A 358 -2.01 -28.18 -12.75
N HIS A 359 -2.50 -28.02 -11.52
CA HIS A 359 -3.91 -28.00 -11.17
C HIS A 359 -4.42 -26.58 -10.95
N ASP A 360 -5.74 -26.37 -10.98
CA ASP A 360 -6.38 -25.05 -10.97
C ASP A 360 -6.35 -24.29 -9.61
N SER A 361 -5.55 -24.73 -8.63
CA SER A 361 -5.48 -24.09 -7.30
C SER A 361 -4.78 -22.71 -7.25
N GLY A 362 -4.43 -22.17 -8.42
CA GLY A 362 -3.75 -20.89 -8.50
C GLY A 362 -2.24 -20.97 -8.17
N SER A 363 -1.57 -19.83 -8.28
CA SER A 363 -0.16 -19.70 -7.92
C SER A 363 0.00 -19.27 -6.45
N VAL A 364 1.01 -19.83 -5.77
CA VAL A 364 1.40 -19.41 -4.42
C VAL A 364 2.63 -18.52 -4.49
N LYS A 365 2.61 -17.38 -3.78
CA LYS A 365 3.76 -16.48 -3.71
C LYS A 365 4.28 -16.38 -2.29
N ASN A 366 5.60 -16.47 -2.12
CA ASN A 366 6.23 -16.32 -0.80
C ASN A 366 7.73 -16.04 -0.95
N THR A 367 8.39 -15.79 0.19
CA THR A 367 9.82 -15.46 0.29
C THR A 367 10.67 -16.70 0.53
N PHE A 368 11.90 -16.65 -0.02
CA PHE A 368 13.00 -17.57 0.29
C PHE A 368 14.19 -16.76 0.83
N THR A 369 14.84 -17.25 1.84
CA THR A 369 16.13 -16.71 2.30
C THR A 369 17.27 -17.14 1.37
N GLY A 370 18.41 -16.44 1.42
CA GLY A 370 19.61 -16.82 0.67
C GLY A 370 20.03 -18.28 0.93
N GLY A 371 20.00 -18.74 2.18
CA GLY A 371 20.30 -20.14 2.52
C GLY A 371 19.31 -21.13 1.92
N GLN A 372 18.02 -20.77 1.80
CA GLN A 372 17.01 -21.64 1.20
C GLN A 372 17.13 -21.78 -0.32
N VAL A 373 17.67 -20.77 -1.02
CA VAL A 373 17.94 -20.88 -2.46
C VAL A 373 19.32 -21.47 -2.77
N ALA A 374 20.25 -21.50 -1.81
CA ALA A 374 21.61 -22.01 -1.99
C ALA A 374 21.73 -23.53 -1.83
N ALA A 375 20.78 -24.21 -1.19
CA ALA A 375 20.85 -25.63 -0.93
C ALA A 375 19.56 -26.38 -1.34
N ALA A 376 19.70 -27.45 -2.14
CA ALA A 376 18.56 -28.21 -2.67
C ALA A 376 17.64 -28.78 -1.56
N SER A 377 18.22 -29.21 -0.43
CA SER A 377 17.45 -29.71 0.72
C SER A 377 16.62 -28.60 1.38
N GLU A 378 17.19 -27.42 1.55
CA GLU A 378 16.50 -26.28 2.15
C GLU A 378 15.47 -25.68 1.20
N PHE A 379 15.76 -25.65 -0.10
CA PHE A 379 14.82 -25.26 -1.13
C PHE A 379 13.59 -26.19 -1.15
N LYS A 380 13.80 -27.50 -1.11
CA LYS A 380 12.74 -28.51 -1.01
C LYS A 380 11.90 -28.34 0.27
N LYS A 381 12.53 -28.18 1.43
CA LYS A 381 11.83 -27.92 2.70
C LYS A 381 10.97 -26.67 2.62
N ARG A 382 11.51 -25.60 2.02
CA ARG A 382 10.77 -24.34 1.87
C ARG A 382 9.58 -24.48 0.93
N LEU A 383 9.73 -25.14 -0.21
CA LEU A 383 8.62 -25.43 -1.12
C LEU A 383 7.49 -26.20 -0.43
N LEU A 384 7.82 -27.27 0.30
CA LEU A 384 6.85 -28.05 1.06
C LEU A 384 6.11 -27.22 2.12
N SER A 385 6.79 -26.24 2.74
CA SER A 385 6.16 -25.35 3.72
C SER A 385 5.28 -24.25 3.10
N MET A 386 5.53 -23.90 1.83
CA MET A 386 4.76 -22.90 1.11
C MET A 386 3.46 -23.44 0.53
N ALA A 387 3.52 -24.64 0.01
CA ALA A 387 2.43 -25.24 -0.73
C ALA A 387 2.38 -26.76 -0.51
N ALA A 388 1.22 -27.26 -0.14
CA ALA A 388 1.01 -28.67 0.10
C ALA A 388 1.37 -29.50 -1.15
N GLY A 389 2.28 -30.44 -0.99
CA GLY A 389 2.69 -31.37 -2.05
C GLY A 389 3.68 -30.81 -3.08
N ALA A 390 4.17 -29.55 -2.93
CA ALA A 390 5.21 -29.02 -3.82
C ALA A 390 6.57 -29.65 -3.51
N VAL A 391 7.12 -30.42 -4.43
CA VAL A 391 8.35 -31.19 -4.23
C VAL A 391 9.37 -30.87 -5.31
N PHE A 392 10.58 -30.53 -4.87
CA PHE A 392 11.78 -30.45 -5.72
C PHE A 392 12.64 -31.70 -5.51
N THR A 393 12.99 -32.38 -6.59
CA THR A 393 13.80 -33.63 -6.60
C THR A 393 15.16 -33.45 -7.28
N GLY A 394 15.43 -32.24 -7.81
CA GLY A 394 16.69 -31.94 -8.49
C GLY A 394 17.90 -31.98 -7.54
N SER A 395 19.08 -32.21 -8.12
CA SER A 395 20.37 -32.13 -7.41
C SER A 395 20.77 -30.71 -7.04
N GLY A 396 21.77 -30.55 -6.16
CA GLY A 396 22.36 -29.26 -5.83
C GLY A 396 22.91 -28.53 -7.06
N GLN A 397 23.63 -29.23 -7.94
CA GLN A 397 24.16 -28.66 -9.17
C GLN A 397 23.07 -28.18 -10.13
N GLN A 398 21.95 -28.90 -10.21
CA GLN A 398 20.79 -28.47 -10.98
C GLN A 398 20.15 -27.21 -10.39
N LEU A 399 19.99 -27.16 -9.06
CA LEU A 399 19.50 -25.96 -8.37
C LEU A 399 20.40 -24.76 -8.63
N ASP A 400 21.72 -24.92 -8.51
CA ASP A 400 22.70 -23.84 -8.74
C ASP A 400 22.56 -23.24 -10.14
N LYS A 401 22.40 -24.11 -11.17
CA LYS A 401 22.20 -23.64 -12.55
C LYS A 401 20.85 -22.92 -12.71
N ILE A 402 19.78 -23.44 -12.10
CA ILE A 402 18.46 -22.80 -12.10
C ILE A 402 18.52 -21.44 -11.41
N MET A 403 19.14 -21.36 -10.24
CA MET A 403 19.25 -20.11 -9.49
C MET A 403 20.14 -19.10 -10.21
N LYS A 404 21.24 -19.52 -10.81
CA LYS A 404 22.07 -18.66 -11.65
C LYS A 404 21.27 -18.01 -12.78
N ASP A 405 20.43 -18.77 -13.46
CA ASP A 405 19.60 -18.23 -14.55
C ASP A 405 18.45 -17.35 -14.05
N GLN A 406 17.82 -17.72 -12.93
CA GLN A 406 16.65 -17.00 -12.42
C GLN A 406 16.98 -15.77 -11.55
N LEU A 407 18.09 -15.81 -10.80
CA LEU A 407 18.42 -14.73 -9.85
C LEU A 407 19.29 -13.64 -10.48
N PHE A 408 19.89 -13.89 -11.64
CA PHE A 408 20.69 -12.88 -12.33
C PHE A 408 19.80 -11.75 -12.87
N GLY A 409 20.14 -10.52 -12.49
CA GLY A 409 19.43 -9.33 -12.98
C GLY A 409 18.02 -9.14 -12.42
N LEU A 410 17.66 -9.80 -11.32
CA LEU A 410 16.39 -9.56 -10.65
C LEU A 410 16.24 -8.10 -10.21
N LYS A 411 15.04 -7.55 -10.41
CA LYS A 411 14.69 -6.25 -9.87
C LYS A 411 14.71 -6.27 -8.35
N THR A 412 15.15 -5.17 -7.75
CA THR A 412 15.11 -4.98 -6.30
C THR A 412 13.84 -4.25 -5.91
N VAL A 413 13.19 -4.74 -4.84
CA VAL A 413 12.00 -4.15 -4.22
C VAL A 413 12.35 -3.83 -2.77
N GLU A 414 12.28 -2.53 -2.42
CA GLU A 414 12.45 -2.08 -1.05
C GLU A 414 11.28 -2.52 -0.18
N THR A 415 11.57 -2.89 1.06
CA THR A 415 10.53 -3.35 1.98
C THR A 415 10.48 -2.51 3.25
N ILE A 416 9.26 -2.33 3.77
CA ILE A 416 8.97 -1.72 5.07
C ILE A 416 8.17 -2.70 5.92
N ASP A 417 8.31 -2.62 7.24
CA ASP A 417 7.68 -3.52 8.23
C ASP A 417 6.45 -2.91 8.91
N PHE A 418 5.94 -1.80 8.38
CA PHE A 418 4.79 -1.05 8.90
C PHE A 418 3.85 -0.61 7.78
N ILE A 419 2.69 -0.08 8.15
CA ILE A 419 1.79 0.65 7.25
C ILE A 419 1.79 2.14 7.60
N GLY A 420 1.44 2.98 6.61
CA GLY A 420 1.45 4.43 6.72
C GLY A 420 2.64 5.08 6.03
N TYR A 421 3.16 6.16 6.57
CA TYR A 421 4.16 6.99 5.91
C TYR A 421 5.58 6.46 6.08
N SER A 422 6.27 6.24 4.97
CA SER A 422 7.70 5.96 4.95
C SER A 422 8.47 7.25 4.66
N LYS A 423 9.16 7.77 5.67
CA LYS A 423 9.99 8.98 5.55
C LYS A 423 11.13 8.78 4.54
N LEU A 424 11.74 7.59 4.52
CA LEU A 424 12.84 7.25 3.60
C LEU A 424 12.39 7.35 2.14
N HIS A 425 11.18 6.88 1.83
CA HIS A 425 10.65 6.83 0.47
C HIS A 425 9.71 8.00 0.13
N SER A 426 9.38 8.86 1.11
CA SER A 426 8.37 9.93 0.97
C SER A 426 7.06 9.40 0.36
N CYS A 427 6.55 8.31 0.94
CA CYS A 427 5.43 7.56 0.39
C CYS A 427 4.57 7.00 1.53
N TYR A 428 3.25 7.07 1.37
CA TYR A 428 2.29 6.37 2.21
C TYR A 428 2.01 4.99 1.63
N VAL A 429 1.97 3.97 2.47
CA VAL A 429 1.68 2.58 2.07
C VAL A 429 0.63 1.99 2.98
N PHE A 430 -0.52 1.59 2.41
CA PHE A 430 -1.68 1.11 3.13
C PHE A 430 -2.16 -0.24 2.56
N GLY A 431 -1.41 -1.30 2.83
CA GLY A 431 -1.78 -2.63 2.35
C GLY A 431 -1.70 -2.77 0.83
N ASP A 432 -2.82 -2.63 0.12
CA ASP A 432 -2.95 -2.76 -1.33
C ASP A 432 -2.85 -1.45 -2.11
N LEU A 433 -2.66 -0.33 -1.39
CA LEU A 433 -2.63 1.02 -1.95
C LEU A 433 -1.45 1.81 -1.40
N ALA A 434 -0.81 2.59 -2.25
CA ALA A 434 0.23 3.53 -1.86
C ALA A 434 0.00 4.91 -2.50
N VAL A 435 0.46 5.97 -1.80
CA VAL A 435 0.33 7.36 -2.28
C VAL A 435 1.69 8.05 -2.16
N ARG A 436 2.16 8.63 -3.27
CA ARG A 436 3.41 9.38 -3.31
C ARG A 436 3.22 10.68 -4.09
N GLY A 437 3.47 11.82 -3.45
CA GLY A 437 3.28 13.12 -4.09
C GLY A 437 1.87 13.34 -4.65
N GLY A 438 0.84 12.84 -3.98
CA GLY A 438 -0.56 12.91 -4.41
C GLY A 438 -0.98 11.85 -5.44
N ILE A 439 -0.03 11.09 -6.01
CA ILE A 439 -0.31 10.04 -7.00
C ILE A 439 -0.62 8.73 -6.25
N VAL A 440 -1.76 8.13 -6.58
CA VAL A 440 -2.22 6.85 -6.03
C VAL A 440 -1.74 5.71 -6.91
N SER A 441 -1.12 4.71 -6.31
CA SER A 441 -0.73 3.46 -6.96
C SER A 441 -1.37 2.27 -6.25
N VAL A 442 -1.81 1.29 -7.01
CA VAL A 442 -2.29 -0.01 -6.49
C VAL A 442 -1.18 -1.03 -6.59
N VAL A 443 -1.22 -2.02 -5.72
CA VAL A 443 -0.30 -3.16 -5.78
C VAL A 443 -0.41 -3.85 -7.15
N ASN A 444 0.74 -4.11 -7.77
CA ASN A 444 0.78 -4.77 -9.08
C ASN A 444 0.61 -6.31 -8.96
N LYS A 445 0.60 -7.02 -10.08
CA LYS A 445 0.44 -8.49 -10.11
C LYS A 445 1.55 -9.25 -9.37
N GLU A 446 2.67 -8.59 -9.07
CA GLU A 446 3.82 -9.15 -8.35
C GLU A 446 3.86 -8.71 -6.87
N ASP A 447 2.80 -8.10 -6.36
CA ASP A 447 2.60 -7.70 -4.95
C ASP A 447 3.55 -6.61 -4.45
N PHE A 448 3.83 -5.59 -5.27
CA PHE A 448 4.55 -4.37 -4.86
C PHE A 448 4.03 -3.14 -5.59
N PHE A 449 4.39 -1.96 -5.09
CA PHE A 449 4.06 -0.66 -5.69
C PHE A 449 5.20 -0.14 -6.56
N GLU A 450 4.87 0.51 -7.66
CA GLU A 450 5.82 1.11 -8.58
C GLU A 450 5.59 2.62 -8.72
N PHE A 451 6.65 3.42 -8.44
CA PHE A 451 6.68 4.86 -8.64
C PHE A 451 7.97 5.23 -9.39
N GLY A 452 7.94 5.11 -10.71
CA GLY A 452 9.15 5.24 -11.53
C GLY A 452 10.17 4.14 -11.21
N LYS A 453 11.34 4.52 -10.72
CA LYS A 453 12.38 3.55 -10.32
C LYS A 453 12.18 2.97 -8.91
N LEU A 454 11.36 3.61 -8.07
CA LEU A 454 11.07 3.11 -6.73
C LEU A 454 10.09 1.95 -6.82
N ARG A 455 10.48 0.81 -6.27
CA ARG A 455 9.64 -0.36 -6.06
C ARG A 455 9.56 -0.61 -4.56
N LEU A 456 8.35 -0.57 -4.01
CA LEU A 456 8.13 -0.59 -2.57
C LEU A 456 7.08 -1.63 -2.19
N LYS A 457 7.30 -2.33 -1.08
CA LYS A 457 6.36 -3.30 -0.53
C LYS A 457 6.30 -3.19 0.98
N THR A 458 5.10 -3.32 1.57
CA THR A 458 4.99 -3.55 3.00
C THR A 458 4.98 -5.04 3.31
N LEU A 459 5.72 -5.43 4.34
CA LEU A 459 5.69 -6.78 4.92
C LEU A 459 4.58 -6.94 5.97
N GLN A 460 3.97 -5.81 6.39
CA GLN A 460 2.90 -5.79 7.37
C GLN A 460 1.60 -6.33 6.76
N LYS A 461 1.11 -7.45 7.31
CA LYS A 461 -0.11 -8.13 6.85
C LYS A 461 -1.20 -8.23 7.93
N SER A 462 -0.84 -7.96 9.20
CA SER A 462 -1.79 -8.14 10.32
C SER A 462 -2.78 -6.99 10.46
N ILE A 463 -2.54 -5.85 9.80
CA ILE A 463 -3.43 -4.70 9.82
C ILE A 463 -4.18 -4.65 8.49
N ALA A 464 -5.46 -5.01 8.54
CA ALA A 464 -6.35 -4.84 7.40
C ALA A 464 -6.85 -3.39 7.32
N MET A 465 -6.84 -2.83 6.12
CA MET A 465 -7.41 -1.52 5.81
C MET A 465 -8.35 -1.64 4.62
N HIS A 466 -9.49 -0.96 4.71
CA HIS A 466 -10.48 -0.87 3.66
C HIS A 466 -10.52 0.58 3.18
N ILE A 467 -9.86 0.88 2.06
CA ILE A 467 -9.76 2.26 1.56
C ILE A 467 -10.58 2.40 0.28
N GLN A 468 -11.62 3.22 0.36
CA GLN A 468 -12.45 3.55 -0.79
C GLN A 468 -11.68 4.44 -1.78
N ARG A 469 -11.60 4.00 -3.02
CA ARG A 469 -10.88 4.73 -4.09
C ARG A 469 -11.81 5.59 -4.94
N ASP A 470 -13.08 5.21 -5.05
CA ASP A 470 -14.07 5.97 -5.79
C ASP A 470 -14.67 7.08 -4.89
N ALA A 471 -14.45 8.32 -5.28
CA ALA A 471 -15.00 9.48 -4.57
C ALA A 471 -16.53 9.54 -4.60
N LYS A 472 -17.19 8.85 -5.55
CA LYS A 472 -18.66 8.83 -5.65
C LYS A 472 -19.30 8.02 -4.52
N GLU A 473 -18.59 7.04 -3.99
CA GLU A 473 -19.04 6.20 -2.89
C GLU A 473 -18.78 6.81 -1.51
N TYR A 474 -18.07 7.97 -1.47
CA TYR A 474 -17.74 8.64 -0.21
C TYR A 474 -18.91 9.46 0.31
N ARG A 475 -19.33 9.17 1.53
CA ARG A 475 -20.33 9.96 2.24
C ARG A 475 -19.69 11.13 2.96
N THR A 476 -20.30 12.31 2.85
CA THR A 476 -19.86 13.55 3.49
C THR A 476 -20.83 14.08 4.55
N ASP A 477 -22.01 13.46 4.68
CA ASP A 477 -23.08 13.86 5.59
C ASP A 477 -22.86 13.46 7.07
N TRP A 478 -21.73 12.84 7.37
CA TRP A 478 -21.34 12.47 8.73
C TRP A 478 -20.92 13.65 9.61
N LEU A 479 -20.44 14.75 9.02
CA LEU A 479 -19.91 15.89 9.78
C LEU A 479 -20.96 16.57 10.65
N PRO A 480 -22.18 16.89 10.17
CA PRO A 480 -23.25 17.39 11.03
C PRO A 480 -23.63 16.44 12.16
N MET A 481 -23.60 15.12 11.90
CA MET A 481 -23.86 14.11 12.94
C MET A 481 -22.75 14.09 14.00
N LEU A 482 -21.49 14.15 13.59
CA LEU A 482 -20.35 14.24 14.51
C LEU A 482 -20.46 15.51 15.39
N TRP A 483 -20.80 16.65 14.79
CA TRP A 483 -20.99 17.90 15.51
C TRP A 483 -22.14 17.84 16.49
N LEU A 484 -23.27 17.28 16.11
CA LEU A 484 -24.45 17.11 16.98
C LEU A 484 -24.13 16.21 18.19
N CYS A 485 -23.35 15.16 18.02
CA CYS A 485 -23.01 14.22 19.09
C CYS A 485 -21.91 14.75 20.02
N PHE A 486 -20.88 15.38 19.48
CA PHE A 486 -19.62 15.64 20.19
C PHE A 486 -19.17 17.10 20.17
N GLY A 487 -19.84 17.95 19.41
CA GLY A 487 -19.52 19.37 19.29
C GLY A 487 -18.07 19.66 18.93
N ALA A 488 -17.52 20.73 19.49
CA ALA A 488 -16.13 21.13 19.28
C ALA A 488 -15.11 20.05 19.66
N LYS A 489 -15.39 19.26 20.72
CA LYS A 489 -14.52 18.17 21.18
C LYS A 489 -14.39 17.04 20.15
N GLY A 490 -15.47 16.76 19.42
CA GLY A 490 -15.47 15.83 18.29
C GLY A 490 -14.54 16.30 17.16
N ILE A 491 -14.58 17.61 16.85
CA ILE A 491 -13.68 18.20 15.83
C ILE A 491 -12.24 18.22 16.32
N VAL A 492 -11.96 18.47 17.60
CA VAL A 492 -10.62 18.36 18.20
C VAL A 492 -10.05 16.95 17.99
N ALA A 493 -10.83 15.91 18.27
CA ALA A 493 -10.44 14.54 18.05
C ALA A 493 -10.23 14.23 16.56
N LEU A 494 -11.11 14.69 15.68
CA LEU A 494 -10.97 14.58 14.22
C LEU A 494 -9.70 15.26 13.72
N ALA A 495 -9.40 16.48 14.22
CA ALA A 495 -8.18 17.21 13.87
C ALA A 495 -6.91 16.46 14.29
N PHE A 496 -6.95 15.79 15.44
CA PHE A 496 -5.86 14.94 15.90
C PHE A 496 -5.69 13.70 15.00
N TRP A 497 -6.78 13.00 14.64
CA TRP A 497 -6.75 11.87 13.70
C TRP A 497 -6.21 12.27 12.33
N PHE A 498 -6.70 13.37 11.80
CA PHE A 498 -6.20 13.95 10.55
C PHE A 498 -4.72 14.32 10.66
N GLY A 499 -4.34 15.03 11.74
CA GLY A 499 -2.96 15.46 11.98
C GLY A 499 -1.99 14.31 12.20
N SER A 500 -2.48 13.18 12.72
CA SER A 500 -1.65 11.97 12.90
C SER A 500 -1.07 11.48 11.59
N LEU A 501 -1.77 11.70 10.46
CA LEU A 501 -1.30 11.33 9.12
C LEU A 501 -0.06 12.13 8.68
N PHE A 502 0.29 13.19 9.40
CA PHE A 502 1.44 14.06 9.13
C PHE A 502 2.41 14.15 10.32
N ALA A 503 2.27 13.26 11.30
CA ALA A 503 3.02 13.33 12.57
C ALA A 503 4.54 13.33 12.36
N GLU A 504 5.07 12.53 11.44
CA GLU A 504 6.50 12.48 11.12
C GLU A 504 6.99 13.78 10.47
N GLN A 505 6.22 14.36 9.55
CA GLN A 505 6.53 15.62 8.90
C GLN A 505 6.50 16.78 9.91
N ILE A 506 5.49 16.82 10.79
CA ILE A 506 5.35 17.81 11.85
C ILE A 506 6.52 17.69 12.84
N ARG A 507 6.88 16.49 13.29
CA ARG A 507 8.04 16.26 14.16
C ARG A 507 9.35 16.64 13.50
N ALA A 508 9.49 16.42 12.21
CA ALA A 508 10.69 16.82 11.47
C ALA A 508 10.93 18.34 11.57
N GLN A 509 9.87 19.15 11.50
CA GLN A 509 9.93 20.61 11.54
C GLN A 509 9.90 21.15 12.99
N TYR A 510 8.98 20.66 13.81
CA TYR A 510 8.67 21.23 15.14
C TYR A 510 9.22 20.41 16.31
N LYS A 511 9.85 19.25 16.05
CA LYS A 511 10.44 18.35 17.05
C LYS A 511 9.44 17.80 18.07
N SER A 512 8.14 17.84 17.73
CA SER A 512 7.08 17.38 18.63
C SER A 512 5.78 17.11 17.88
N PHE A 513 4.99 16.19 18.43
CA PHE A 513 3.58 16.02 18.12
C PHE A 513 2.83 15.71 19.41
N PRO A 514 1.74 16.43 19.76
CA PRO A 514 1.05 16.29 21.04
C PRO A 514 0.44 14.91 21.21
N PHE A 515 0.16 14.53 22.45
CA PHE A 515 -0.71 13.40 22.78
C PHE A 515 -2.13 13.92 22.99
N LEU A 516 -3.13 13.14 22.58
CA LEU A 516 -4.53 13.43 22.88
C LEU A 516 -5.01 12.50 23.98
N GLU A 517 -5.63 13.05 25.01
CA GLU A 517 -6.30 12.31 26.07
C GLU A 517 -7.81 12.54 25.95
N VAL A 518 -8.55 11.44 25.81
CA VAL A 518 -10.01 11.40 25.73
C VAL A 518 -10.52 10.75 27.02
N THR A 519 -10.99 11.59 27.96
CA THR A 519 -11.51 11.13 29.25
C THR A 519 -13.00 11.36 29.35
N GLY A 520 -13.64 10.71 30.33
CA GLY A 520 -15.04 10.93 30.65
C GLY A 520 -15.70 9.70 31.24
N GLU A 521 -16.88 9.85 31.76
CA GLU A 521 -17.65 8.77 32.37
C GLU A 521 -17.98 7.64 31.38
N ALA A 522 -18.29 6.45 31.93
CA ALA A 522 -18.81 5.36 31.12
C ALA A 522 -20.14 5.79 30.45
N GLY A 523 -20.25 5.52 29.14
CA GLY A 523 -21.41 5.94 28.37
C GLY A 523 -21.36 7.37 27.80
N ALA A 524 -20.24 8.11 27.96
CA ALA A 524 -20.05 9.43 27.34
C ALA A 524 -19.76 9.40 25.81
N GLY A 525 -19.86 8.26 25.15
CA GLY A 525 -19.69 8.11 23.70
C GLY A 525 -18.25 8.02 23.20
N LYS A 526 -17.26 7.85 24.08
CA LYS A 526 -15.83 7.76 23.70
C LYS A 526 -15.56 6.68 22.65
N THR A 527 -16.05 5.45 22.90
CA THR A 527 -15.86 4.33 21.96
C THR A 527 -16.53 4.61 20.61
N THR A 528 -17.74 5.16 20.60
CA THR A 528 -18.43 5.57 19.36
C THR A 528 -17.60 6.56 18.56
N LEU A 529 -17.06 7.58 19.21
CA LEU A 529 -16.20 8.57 18.56
C LEU A 529 -14.94 7.93 17.98
N LEU A 530 -14.22 7.12 18.77
CA LEU A 530 -12.97 6.50 18.31
C LEU A 530 -13.21 5.50 17.18
N THR A 531 -14.24 4.68 17.27
CA THR A 531 -14.60 3.72 16.20
C THR A 531 -14.93 4.45 14.90
N PHE A 532 -15.73 5.53 14.99
CA PHE A 532 -16.04 6.36 13.82
C PHE A 532 -14.78 6.98 13.20
N LEU A 533 -13.90 7.57 14.02
CA LEU A 533 -12.66 8.17 13.52
C LEU A 533 -11.74 7.14 12.86
N TRP A 534 -11.69 5.91 13.34
CA TRP A 534 -10.96 4.84 12.71
C TRP A 534 -11.52 4.45 11.34
N LYS A 535 -12.85 4.45 11.16
CA LYS A 535 -13.49 4.19 9.87
C LYS A 535 -13.10 5.23 8.81
N LEU A 536 -12.90 6.50 9.20
CA LEU A 536 -12.37 7.52 8.30
C LEU A 536 -10.96 7.19 7.78
N LEU A 537 -10.16 6.45 8.57
CA LEU A 537 -8.84 5.97 8.18
C LEU A 537 -8.85 4.55 7.60
N GLY A 538 -10.02 4.00 7.28
CA GLY A 538 -10.14 2.70 6.66
C GLY A 538 -9.94 1.51 7.59
N ARG A 539 -10.13 1.67 8.91
CA ARG A 539 -10.00 0.60 9.90
C ARG A 539 -11.24 0.48 10.77
N GLU A 540 -11.53 -0.73 11.19
CA GLU A 540 -12.41 -1.02 12.31
C GLU A 540 -11.53 -1.46 13.48
N HIS A 541 -11.25 -0.53 14.38
CA HIS A 541 -10.34 -0.72 15.50
C HIS A 541 -10.76 0.17 16.65
N GLU A 542 -10.37 -0.18 17.86
CA GLU A 542 -10.59 0.65 19.03
C GLU A 542 -9.25 1.14 19.61
N GLY A 543 -8.41 0.22 20.00
CA GLY A 543 -7.12 0.45 20.61
C GLY A 543 -6.65 -0.81 21.34
N PHE A 544 -5.60 -0.69 22.15
CA PHE A 544 -5.13 -1.79 22.98
C PHE A 544 -4.79 -1.33 24.40
N ASP A 545 -4.93 -2.24 25.37
CA ASP A 545 -4.60 -1.99 26.76
C ASP A 545 -3.08 -2.23 26.98
N PRO A 546 -2.30 -1.18 27.28
CA PRO A 546 -0.88 -1.31 27.47
C PRO A 546 -0.52 -2.10 28.75
N SER A 547 -1.41 -2.15 29.75
CA SER A 547 -1.19 -2.89 31.00
C SER A 547 -1.25 -4.40 30.79
N LYS A 548 -2.03 -4.87 29.80
CA LYS A 548 -2.19 -6.29 29.45
C LYS A 548 -1.12 -6.80 28.48
N SER A 549 -0.19 -5.94 28.09
CA SER A 549 0.82 -6.26 27.07
C SER A 549 2.22 -6.29 27.67
N THR A 550 3.05 -7.21 27.23
CA THR A 550 4.49 -7.17 27.53
C THR A 550 5.16 -5.96 26.88
N ARG A 551 6.28 -5.47 27.41
CA ARG A 551 7.03 -4.36 26.82
C ARG A 551 7.37 -4.62 25.35
N ALA A 552 7.84 -5.82 25.01
CA ALA A 552 8.13 -6.20 23.62
C ALA A 552 6.86 -6.24 22.74
N GLY A 553 5.72 -6.67 23.29
CA GLY A 553 4.43 -6.65 22.62
C GLY A 553 3.97 -5.22 22.30
N ARG A 554 4.08 -4.30 23.30
CA ARG A 554 3.77 -2.87 23.11
C ARG A 554 4.64 -2.24 22.03
N GLN A 555 5.96 -2.46 22.10
CA GLN A 555 6.89 -1.93 21.10
C GLN A 555 6.57 -2.41 19.69
N ARG A 556 6.20 -3.69 19.53
CA ARG A 556 5.77 -4.23 18.23
C ARG A 556 4.47 -3.61 17.76
N ALA A 557 3.45 -3.55 18.63
CA ALA A 557 2.15 -2.97 18.29
C ALA A 557 2.27 -1.49 17.85
N MET A 558 3.05 -0.69 18.59
CA MET A 558 3.30 0.72 18.26
C MET A 558 4.15 0.90 16.99
N GLY A 559 5.05 -0.05 16.68
CA GLY A 559 5.92 -0.01 15.50
C GLY A 559 5.24 -0.41 14.20
N GLN A 560 4.07 -1.04 14.26
CA GLN A 560 3.33 -1.51 13.07
C GLN A 560 2.75 -0.39 12.21
N VAL A 561 2.66 0.82 12.74
CA VAL A 561 2.05 1.98 12.08
C VAL A 561 2.99 3.18 12.06
N SER A 562 2.87 3.96 11.00
CA SER A 562 3.55 5.24 10.83
C SER A 562 2.54 6.28 10.35
N ASN A 563 2.59 7.49 10.92
CA ASN A 563 1.61 8.55 10.62
C ASN A 563 0.15 8.06 10.76
N MET A 564 -0.12 7.36 11.84
CA MET A 564 -1.47 6.93 12.22
C MET A 564 -1.62 7.02 13.75
N PRO A 565 -2.86 7.11 14.26
CA PRO A 565 -3.10 7.07 15.69
C PRO A 565 -2.62 5.74 16.29
N VAL A 566 -2.14 5.80 17.52
CA VAL A 566 -1.90 4.65 18.41
C VAL A 566 -2.75 4.88 19.64
N VAL A 567 -3.85 4.17 19.75
CA VAL A 567 -4.84 4.36 20.81
C VAL A 567 -4.55 3.41 21.96
N LEU A 568 -4.26 3.97 23.14
CA LEU A 568 -4.03 3.27 24.38
C LEU A 568 -5.29 3.36 25.23
N ILE A 569 -5.86 2.20 25.57
CA ILE A 569 -7.08 2.10 26.37
C ILE A 569 -6.71 1.47 27.72
N GLU A 570 -6.98 2.15 28.82
CA GLU A 570 -6.83 1.55 30.13
C GLU A 570 -8.16 1.00 30.62
N GLY A 571 -8.15 -0.28 31.05
CA GLY A 571 -9.34 -0.94 31.60
C GLY A 571 -9.73 -0.38 32.96
N ASP A 572 -11.01 -0.44 33.30
CA ASP A 572 -11.54 -0.03 34.61
C ASP A 572 -10.88 -0.83 35.73
N ARG A 573 -10.31 -0.11 36.71
CA ARG A 573 -9.62 -0.68 37.88
C ARG A 573 -10.55 -0.91 39.09
N ASN A 574 -11.83 -0.74 38.93
CA ASN A 574 -12.81 -0.80 40.04
C ASN A 574 -13.17 -2.22 40.51
N GLU A 575 -12.48 -3.27 40.03
CA GLU A 575 -12.66 -4.63 40.55
C GLU A 575 -11.71 -4.85 41.77
N PRO A 576 -12.22 -5.31 42.93
CA PRO A 576 -11.44 -5.48 44.15
C PRO A 576 -10.20 -6.37 44.00
N ASP A 577 -10.23 -7.36 43.08
CA ASP A 577 -9.14 -8.30 42.81
C ASP A 577 -8.00 -7.69 41.97
N LYS A 578 -8.19 -6.53 41.38
CA LYS A 578 -7.17 -5.85 40.52
C LYS A 578 -6.45 -4.69 41.20
N ALA A 579 -6.76 -4.41 42.49
CA ALA A 579 -6.10 -3.35 43.27
C ALA A 579 -4.57 -3.45 43.37
N HIS A 580 -4.01 -4.64 43.11
CA HIS A 580 -2.57 -4.89 43.12
C HIS A 580 -1.92 -4.98 41.74
N ALA A 581 -2.69 -4.86 40.64
CA ALA A 581 -2.11 -4.79 39.30
C ALA A 581 -1.38 -3.45 39.13
N LYS A 582 -0.05 -3.48 38.86
CA LYS A 582 0.72 -2.31 38.49
C LYS A 582 0.09 -1.69 37.26
N GLY A 583 -0.41 -0.46 37.39
CA GLY A 583 -0.87 0.31 36.23
C GLY A 583 0.25 0.55 35.22
N PHE A 584 -0.12 0.94 34.00
CA PHE A 584 0.85 1.34 33.00
C PHE A 584 1.58 2.62 33.44
N ASP A 585 2.90 2.62 33.36
CA ASP A 585 3.70 3.82 33.61
C ASP A 585 3.65 4.75 32.40
N TRP A 586 2.82 5.78 32.47
CA TRP A 586 2.67 6.76 31.40
C TRP A 586 3.97 7.51 31.10
N ASP A 587 4.93 7.54 32.00
CA ASP A 587 6.24 8.17 31.80
C ASP A 587 7.08 7.44 30.74
N GLU A 588 6.77 6.18 30.41
CA GLU A 588 7.37 5.48 29.26
C GLU A 588 7.11 6.17 27.92
N LEU A 589 6.06 7.01 27.82
CA LEU A 589 5.71 7.71 26.58
C LEU A 589 6.54 8.98 26.33
N LYS A 590 7.38 9.41 27.25
CA LYS A 590 8.12 10.69 27.15
C LYS A 590 8.85 10.88 25.83
N ASP A 591 9.50 9.84 25.35
CA ASP A 591 10.34 9.88 24.15
C ASP A 591 9.52 9.91 22.86
N PHE A 592 8.29 9.39 22.88
CA PHE A 592 7.42 9.29 21.70
C PHE A 592 6.89 10.64 21.21
N TYR A 593 6.88 11.65 22.10
CA TYR A 593 6.49 13.01 21.76
C TYR A 593 7.36 13.61 20.65
N GLY A 594 8.68 13.35 20.72
CA GLY A 594 9.64 13.78 19.71
C GLY A 594 9.91 12.74 18.61
N GLY A 595 9.24 11.58 18.65
CA GLY A 595 9.52 10.47 17.73
C GLY A 595 10.76 9.66 18.14
N GLY A 596 11.06 9.58 19.46
CA GLY A 596 12.15 8.77 20.00
C GLY A 596 12.00 7.27 19.78
N THR A 597 12.95 6.50 20.30
CA THR A 597 13.01 5.06 20.07
C THR A 597 11.90 4.29 20.81
N LEU A 598 11.36 3.27 20.13
CA LEU A 598 10.50 2.27 20.78
C LEU A 598 11.28 1.34 21.71
N GLY A 599 12.59 1.27 21.55
CA GLY A 599 13.51 0.45 22.31
C GLY A 599 14.66 -0.05 21.46
N THR A 600 15.69 -0.57 22.09
CA THR A 600 16.90 -1.06 21.43
C THR A 600 16.81 -2.56 21.19
N LYS A 601 17.11 -3.04 19.98
CA LYS A 601 17.19 -4.44 19.59
C LYS A 601 18.60 -4.75 19.09
N GLY A 602 19.20 -5.85 19.53
CA GLY A 602 20.43 -6.35 18.94
C GLY A 602 20.22 -6.77 17.49
N MET A 603 21.15 -6.43 16.62
CA MET A 603 21.20 -6.92 15.23
C MET A 603 21.95 -8.25 15.18
N LYS A 604 21.64 -9.09 14.19
CA LYS A 604 22.36 -10.36 13.94
C LYS A 604 23.65 -10.09 13.15
N THR A 605 24.47 -9.20 13.66
CA THR A 605 25.79 -8.89 13.11
C THR A 605 26.89 -9.43 14.04
N SER A 606 28.10 -9.56 13.54
CA SER A 606 29.28 -9.97 14.34
C SER A 606 29.79 -8.89 15.29
N GLY A 607 29.16 -7.71 15.32
CA GLY A 607 29.55 -6.54 16.15
C GLY A 607 28.50 -6.21 17.22
N ASN A 608 28.68 -5.07 17.89
CA ASN A 608 27.78 -4.52 18.91
C ASN A 608 26.69 -3.63 18.33
N GLU A 609 26.28 -3.88 17.07
CA GLU A 609 25.27 -3.06 16.39
C GLU A 609 23.88 -3.30 16.96
N THR A 610 23.14 -2.22 17.13
CA THR A 610 21.77 -2.22 17.60
C THR A 610 20.86 -1.49 16.63
N TYR A 611 19.63 -1.97 16.51
CA TYR A 611 18.55 -1.31 15.79
C TYR A 611 17.60 -0.65 16.79
N GLU A 612 17.36 0.64 16.61
CA GLU A 612 16.48 1.45 17.44
C GLU A 612 15.29 1.94 16.59
N PRO A 613 14.20 1.14 16.50
CA PRO A 613 13.04 1.55 15.73
C PRO A 613 12.44 2.84 16.30
N PRO A 614 12.29 3.90 15.51
CA PRO A 614 11.66 5.13 15.98
C PRO A 614 10.16 4.94 16.15
N PHE A 615 9.59 5.69 17.09
CA PHE A 615 8.13 5.83 17.19
C PHE A 615 7.63 6.78 16.11
N ARG A 616 6.75 6.29 15.23
CA ARG A 616 6.25 7.01 14.04
C ARG A 616 4.78 7.39 14.13
N GLY A 617 4.05 6.86 15.13
CA GLY A 617 2.62 7.09 15.32
C GLY A 617 2.27 8.39 16.06
N ALA A 618 1.01 8.56 16.39
CA ALA A 618 0.49 9.62 17.26
C ALA A 618 -0.29 9.00 18.43
N ILE A 619 0.09 9.31 19.67
CA ILE A 619 -0.52 8.72 20.87
C ILE A 619 -1.86 9.37 21.16
N ALA A 620 -2.92 8.55 21.23
CA ALA A 620 -4.21 8.88 21.80
C ALA A 620 -4.47 7.97 23.01
N ILE A 621 -4.94 8.54 24.11
CA ILE A 621 -5.24 7.83 25.36
C ILE A 621 -6.73 7.91 25.58
N SER A 622 -7.38 6.78 25.80
CA SER A 622 -8.82 6.72 26.13
C SER A 622 -9.03 6.00 27.43
N GLN A 623 -9.56 6.70 28.43
CA GLN A 623 -9.82 6.14 29.76
C GLN A 623 -10.95 6.89 30.47
N ASN A 624 -11.42 6.37 31.59
CA ASN A 624 -12.47 7.01 32.38
C ASN A 624 -11.91 8.10 33.29
N ALA A 625 -10.78 7.84 33.95
CA ALA A 625 -10.08 8.79 34.81
C ALA A 625 -8.97 9.56 34.05
N ASP A 626 -8.53 10.67 34.62
CA ASP A 626 -7.40 11.45 34.09
C ASP A 626 -6.08 10.66 34.21
N VAL A 627 -5.17 10.91 33.26
CA VAL A 627 -3.80 10.37 33.32
C VAL A 627 -3.10 10.87 34.56
N SER A 628 -2.69 9.95 35.41
CA SER A 628 -1.83 10.23 36.57
C SER A 628 -0.38 9.95 36.19
N ALA A 629 0.41 11.01 35.94
CA ALA A 629 1.79 10.92 35.49
C ALA A 629 2.59 12.12 35.94
N SER A 630 3.91 12.12 35.67
CA SER A 630 4.76 13.28 35.93
C SER A 630 4.29 14.51 35.15
N GLU A 631 4.62 15.72 35.65
CA GLU A 631 4.38 16.98 34.93
C GLU A 631 4.95 16.94 33.51
N ALA A 632 6.09 16.26 33.35
CA ALA A 632 6.73 16.11 32.04
C ALA A 632 5.81 15.44 31.01
N ILE A 633 5.00 14.46 31.39
CA ILE A 633 3.99 13.83 30.51
C ILE A 633 2.75 14.72 30.40
N LEU A 634 2.22 15.22 31.51
CA LEU A 634 1.01 16.03 31.50
C LEU A 634 1.12 17.25 30.59
N THR A 635 2.31 17.87 30.53
CA THR A 635 2.56 18.99 29.60
C THR A 635 2.55 18.58 28.12
N ARG A 636 2.65 17.29 27.78
CA ARG A 636 2.62 16.77 26.38
C ARG A 636 1.21 16.40 25.92
N ILE A 637 0.24 16.38 26.84
CA ILE A 637 -1.12 15.90 26.60
C ILE A 637 -2.06 17.09 26.42
N ILE A 638 -2.85 17.07 25.36
CA ILE A 638 -4.08 17.84 25.21
C ILE A 638 -5.21 16.99 25.74
N LYS A 639 -5.90 17.47 26.80
CA LYS A 639 -7.00 16.74 27.44
C LYS A 639 -8.33 17.19 26.86
N SER A 640 -9.12 16.23 26.39
CA SER A 640 -10.51 16.41 25.99
C SER A 640 -11.41 15.58 26.91
N HIS A 641 -12.11 16.24 27.82
CA HIS A 641 -13.00 15.58 28.75
C HIS A 641 -14.43 15.56 28.21
N PHE A 642 -15.03 14.36 28.11
CA PHE A 642 -16.40 14.12 27.65
C PHE A 642 -17.32 13.87 28.87
N ALA A 643 -18.12 14.88 29.22
CA ALA A 643 -19.21 14.68 30.17
C ALA A 643 -20.27 13.81 29.53
N ARG A 644 -21.08 13.14 30.38
CA ARG A 644 -22.25 12.42 29.90
C ARG A 644 -23.18 13.41 29.19
N PRO A 645 -23.45 13.27 27.89
CA PRO A 645 -24.28 14.26 27.21
C PRO A 645 -25.69 14.22 27.75
N GLU A 646 -26.39 15.37 27.74
CA GLU A 646 -27.86 15.37 27.78
C GLU A 646 -28.33 14.63 26.54
N VAL A 647 -28.76 13.38 26.73
CA VAL A 647 -29.12 12.48 25.62
C VAL A 647 -30.45 12.94 25.08
N THR A 648 -30.40 13.69 23.97
CA THR A 648 -31.60 13.98 23.17
C THR A 648 -31.88 12.80 22.23
N THR A 649 -33.12 12.68 21.77
CA THR A 649 -33.48 11.67 20.75
C THR A 649 -32.65 11.85 19.47
N GLU A 650 -32.39 13.09 19.11
CA GLU A 650 -31.62 13.44 17.90
C GLU A 650 -30.15 13.05 18.03
N SER A 651 -29.48 13.35 19.16
CA SER A 651 -28.07 13.00 19.37
C SER A 651 -27.88 11.49 19.46
N ARG A 652 -28.85 10.75 20.04
CA ARG A 652 -28.79 9.29 20.02
C ARG A 652 -28.93 8.71 18.64
N ALA A 653 -29.91 9.18 17.84
CA ALA A 653 -30.09 8.76 16.45
C ALA A 653 -28.87 9.10 15.58
N ALA A 654 -28.24 10.25 15.80
CA ALA A 654 -27.01 10.63 15.11
C ALA A 654 -25.84 9.72 15.47
N ALA A 655 -25.67 9.35 16.75
CA ALA A 655 -24.62 8.43 17.21
C ALA A 655 -24.83 7.01 16.64
N ASP A 656 -26.07 6.53 16.61
CA ASP A 656 -26.42 5.24 16.01
C ASP A 656 -26.13 5.25 14.51
N ASN A 657 -26.49 6.33 13.81
CA ASN A 657 -26.19 6.49 12.39
C ASN A 657 -24.67 6.52 12.11
N LEU A 658 -23.88 7.25 12.91
CA LEU A 658 -22.42 7.25 12.77
C LEU A 658 -21.82 5.84 12.91
N ASN A 659 -22.32 5.06 13.87
CA ASN A 659 -21.88 3.68 14.07
C ASN A 659 -22.26 2.76 12.91
N LEU A 660 -23.41 2.98 12.27
CA LEU A 660 -23.91 2.15 11.18
C LEU A 660 -23.27 2.45 9.83
N ILE A 661 -22.61 3.61 9.63
CA ILE A 661 -21.93 3.89 8.36
C ILE A 661 -20.79 2.89 8.17
N PRO A 662 -20.79 2.13 7.07
CA PRO A 662 -19.71 1.17 6.80
C PRO A 662 -18.39 1.88 6.48
N VAL A 663 -17.28 1.23 6.76
CA VAL A 663 -15.93 1.76 6.57
C VAL A 663 -15.68 2.13 5.10
N GLU A 664 -16.24 1.38 4.16
CA GLU A 664 -16.12 1.60 2.72
C GLU A 664 -16.69 2.97 2.28
N GLN A 665 -17.69 3.49 2.99
CA GLN A 665 -18.31 4.79 2.66
C GLN A 665 -17.59 5.97 3.32
N LEU A 666 -16.68 5.74 4.26
CA LEU A 666 -15.98 6.78 5.02
C LEU A 666 -14.49 6.89 4.66
N SER A 667 -13.86 5.80 4.28
CA SER A 667 -12.41 5.68 4.19
C SER A 667 -11.74 6.42 3.03
N HIS A 668 -12.53 6.99 2.12
CA HIS A 668 -12.02 7.92 1.11
C HIS A 668 -11.41 9.18 1.74
N PHE A 669 -11.83 9.55 2.96
CA PHE A 669 -11.23 10.62 3.75
C PHE A 669 -9.70 10.50 3.87
N LEU A 670 -9.19 9.30 4.11
CA LEU A 670 -7.75 9.03 4.18
C LEU A 670 -7.05 9.45 2.88
N LEU A 671 -7.61 9.10 1.73
CA LEU A 671 -7.04 9.48 0.43
C LEU A 671 -7.06 10.98 0.19
N LEU A 672 -8.15 11.66 0.54
CA LEU A 672 -8.24 13.12 0.45
C LEU A 672 -7.15 13.77 1.30
N ALA A 673 -6.96 13.29 2.53
CA ALA A 673 -5.96 13.82 3.46
C ALA A 673 -4.53 13.63 2.92
N VAL A 674 -4.13 12.41 2.58
CA VAL A 674 -2.73 12.13 2.17
C VAL A 674 -2.39 12.68 0.79
N ARG A 675 -3.37 12.85 -0.09
CA ARG A 675 -3.17 13.53 -1.39
C ARG A 675 -2.95 15.02 -1.24
N ALA A 676 -3.52 15.62 -0.20
CA ALA A 676 -3.36 17.04 0.11
C ALA A 676 -2.09 17.34 0.95
N GLU A 677 -1.19 16.37 1.19
CA GLU A 677 -0.02 16.50 2.08
C GLU A 677 0.73 17.82 1.91
N ALA A 678 1.09 18.20 0.70
CA ALA A 678 1.84 19.42 0.43
C ALA A 678 1.07 20.69 0.86
N GLN A 679 -0.24 20.73 0.58
CA GLN A 679 -1.11 21.87 0.94
C GLN A 679 -1.33 21.92 2.46
N VAL A 680 -1.52 20.75 3.09
CA VAL A 680 -1.67 20.64 4.55
C VAL A 680 -0.42 21.15 5.25
N MET A 681 0.77 20.68 4.84
CA MET A 681 2.01 21.10 5.50
C MET A 681 2.33 22.59 5.30
N ALA A 682 2.04 23.14 4.13
CA ALA A 682 2.18 24.58 3.87
C ALA A 682 1.25 25.40 4.77
N LYS A 683 -0.05 25.08 4.80
CA LYS A 683 -1.05 25.74 5.63
C LYS A 683 -0.78 25.57 7.12
N PHE A 684 -0.35 24.39 7.56
CA PHE A 684 0.03 24.11 8.93
C PHE A 684 1.17 25.03 9.39
N ALA A 685 2.23 25.16 8.58
CA ALA A 685 3.39 26.00 8.91
C ALA A 685 2.99 27.48 9.05
N GLU A 686 2.06 27.97 8.24
CA GLU A 686 1.50 29.32 8.36
C GLU A 686 0.68 29.49 9.64
N ARG A 687 -0.26 28.59 9.87
CA ARG A 687 -1.28 28.73 10.92
C ARG A 687 -0.74 28.47 12.33
N VAL A 688 0.22 27.59 12.50
CA VAL A 688 0.79 27.29 13.82
C VAL A 688 1.44 28.52 14.44
N VAL A 689 2.13 29.35 13.66
CA VAL A 689 2.77 30.60 14.14
C VAL A 689 1.72 31.60 14.62
N VAL A 690 0.61 31.73 13.89
CA VAL A 690 -0.48 32.62 14.27
C VAL A 690 -1.09 32.20 15.61
N HIS A 691 -1.34 30.90 15.78
CA HIS A 691 -1.92 30.39 17.01
C HIS A 691 -0.95 30.41 18.19
N GLU A 692 0.34 30.18 17.99
CA GLU A 692 1.35 30.37 19.03
C GLU A 692 1.38 31.81 19.53
N GLN A 693 1.38 32.79 18.62
CA GLN A 693 1.33 34.23 18.98
C GLN A 693 0.05 34.58 19.72
N HIS A 694 -1.08 33.98 19.36
CA HIS A 694 -2.36 34.21 20.02
C HIS A 694 -2.34 33.67 21.45
N LEU A 695 -1.91 32.41 21.66
CA LEU A 695 -1.84 31.78 22.98
C LEU A 695 -0.80 32.46 23.90
N ARG A 696 0.30 32.99 23.39
CA ARG A 696 1.31 33.73 24.16
C ARG A 696 0.78 35.05 24.73
N LYS A 697 -0.27 35.63 24.16
CA LYS A 697 -0.92 36.83 24.70
C LYS A 697 -1.74 36.53 25.95
N LEU A 698 -2.12 35.29 26.18
CA LEU A 698 -2.86 34.85 27.36
C LEU A 698 -1.90 34.71 28.56
N LYS A 699 -1.95 35.70 29.50
CA LYS A 699 -1.03 35.78 30.67
C LYS A 699 -1.09 34.52 31.58
N ASP A 700 -2.20 33.82 31.54
CA ASP A 700 -2.47 32.65 32.37
C ASP A 700 -1.81 31.38 31.87
N ILE A 701 -1.33 31.33 30.62
CA ILE A 701 -0.60 30.21 30.06
C ILE A 701 0.90 30.52 30.07
N ARG A 702 1.66 29.84 30.95
CA ARG A 702 3.10 30.10 31.15
C ARG A 702 3.98 28.99 30.61
N VAL A 703 3.45 27.76 30.49
CA VAL A 703 4.21 26.59 30.04
C VAL A 703 4.29 26.58 28.53
N GLU A 704 5.47 26.80 27.98
CA GLU A 704 5.72 26.89 26.53
C GLU A 704 5.24 25.64 25.76
N ARG A 705 5.33 24.44 26.36
CA ARG A 705 4.89 23.22 25.75
C ARG A 705 3.37 23.13 25.60
N ILE A 706 2.61 23.73 26.53
CA ILE A 706 1.14 23.83 26.41
C ILE A 706 0.80 24.71 25.22
N ILE A 707 1.43 25.88 25.10
CA ILE A 707 1.26 26.79 23.95
C ILE A 707 1.51 26.05 22.65
N LYS A 708 2.66 25.41 22.54
CA LYS A 708 3.09 24.68 21.35
C LYS A 708 2.12 23.58 20.93
N ASN A 709 1.65 22.76 21.87
CA ASN A 709 0.77 21.65 21.60
C ASN A 709 -0.60 22.08 21.12
N HIS A 710 -1.19 23.07 21.84
CA HIS A 710 -2.51 23.56 21.48
C HIS A 710 -2.50 24.33 20.16
N SER A 711 -1.45 25.14 19.89
CA SER A 711 -1.32 25.83 18.59
C SER A 711 -1.11 24.85 17.43
N GLN A 712 -0.40 23.74 17.62
CA GLN A 712 -0.32 22.69 16.60
C GLN A 712 -1.70 22.10 16.28
N LEU A 713 -2.51 21.80 17.30
CA LEU A 713 -3.83 21.22 17.07
C LEU A 713 -4.82 22.26 16.52
N MET A 714 -4.73 23.54 16.93
CA MET A 714 -5.50 24.65 16.33
C MET A 714 -5.17 24.82 14.84
N ALA A 715 -3.89 24.75 14.47
CA ALA A 715 -3.46 24.79 13.07
C ALA A 715 -4.00 23.60 12.27
N LEU A 716 -4.06 22.40 12.87
CA LEU A 716 -4.66 21.21 12.23
C LEU A 716 -6.16 21.37 12.03
N VAL A 717 -6.88 22.03 12.93
CA VAL A 717 -8.31 22.41 12.74
C VAL A 717 -8.46 23.28 11.49
N ASP A 718 -7.59 24.30 11.31
CA ASP A 718 -7.61 25.12 10.10
C ASP A 718 -7.31 24.29 8.83
N CYS A 719 -6.41 23.31 8.92
CA CYS A 719 -6.06 22.43 7.81
C CYS A 719 -7.18 21.45 7.44
N LEU A 720 -8.04 21.06 8.37
CA LEU A 720 -9.17 20.18 8.08
C LEU A 720 -10.10 20.74 6.99
N ARG A 721 -10.17 22.05 6.84
CA ARG A 721 -10.95 22.71 5.76
C ARG A 721 -10.51 22.33 4.35
N LEU A 722 -9.34 21.75 4.19
CA LEU A 722 -8.86 21.26 2.90
C LEU A 722 -9.56 19.94 2.48
N VAL A 723 -10.11 19.21 3.45
CA VAL A 723 -10.67 17.87 3.23
C VAL A 723 -12.09 17.70 3.78
N CYS A 724 -12.54 18.62 4.63
CA CYS A 724 -13.88 18.62 5.24
C CYS A 724 -14.57 19.97 5.04
N PRO A 725 -15.89 20.01 4.84
CA PRO A 725 -16.65 21.25 4.68
C PRO A 725 -16.96 21.94 6.04
N LEU A 726 -15.89 22.26 6.81
CA LEU A 726 -16.03 23.03 8.05
C LEU A 726 -16.31 24.50 7.75
N ASP A 727 -17.37 25.04 8.34
CA ASP A 727 -17.66 26.47 8.28
C ASP A 727 -16.88 27.27 9.35
N ASP A 728 -16.99 28.58 9.30
CA ASP A 728 -16.26 29.47 10.20
C ASP A 728 -16.71 29.32 11.66
N ASN A 729 -17.96 28.96 11.90
CA ASN A 729 -18.49 28.74 13.25
C ASN A 729 -17.92 27.46 13.86
N HIS A 730 -17.86 26.36 13.11
CA HIS A 730 -17.22 25.12 13.55
C HIS A 730 -15.76 25.36 13.94
N VAL A 731 -15.02 26.09 13.09
CA VAL A 731 -13.60 26.39 13.35
C VAL A 731 -13.44 27.29 14.57
N ALA A 732 -14.17 28.41 14.63
CA ALA A 732 -14.07 29.37 15.74
C ALA A 732 -14.43 28.73 17.09
N THR A 733 -15.52 27.97 17.15
CA THR A 733 -15.96 27.27 18.38
C THR A 733 -14.93 26.22 18.80
N THR A 734 -14.34 25.49 17.85
CA THR A 734 -13.31 24.48 18.14
C THR A 734 -12.01 25.12 18.62
N GLN A 735 -11.60 26.25 18.03
CA GLN A 735 -10.42 26.98 18.49
C GLN A 735 -10.63 27.54 19.90
N GLN A 736 -11.83 28.09 20.21
CA GLN A 736 -12.16 28.53 21.56
C GLN A 736 -12.12 27.38 22.57
N ALA A 737 -12.63 26.19 22.20
CA ALA A 737 -12.53 24.99 23.04
C ALA A 737 -11.07 24.60 23.32
N LEU A 738 -10.19 24.66 22.30
CA LEU A 738 -8.76 24.38 22.47
C LEU A 738 -8.07 25.40 23.36
N MET A 739 -8.44 26.69 23.31
CA MET A 739 -7.93 27.71 24.24
C MET A 739 -8.36 27.39 25.68
N THR A 740 -9.62 27.01 25.90
CA THR A 740 -10.11 26.59 27.21
C THR A 740 -9.35 25.37 27.72
N MET A 741 -9.12 24.35 26.87
CA MET A 741 -8.33 23.17 27.22
C MET A 741 -6.87 23.54 27.61
N ALA A 742 -6.28 24.54 26.97
CA ALA A 742 -4.93 25.02 27.31
C ALA A 742 -4.89 25.68 28.70
N LEU A 743 -5.89 26.51 29.00
CA LEU A 743 -6.03 27.13 30.32
C LEU A 743 -6.30 26.11 31.42
N GLU A 744 -7.19 25.17 31.20
CA GLU A 744 -7.47 24.07 32.12
C GLU A 744 -6.21 23.21 32.38
N ARG A 745 -5.46 22.87 31.33
CA ARG A 745 -4.21 22.13 31.47
C ARG A 745 -3.17 22.91 32.26
N GLN A 746 -3.04 24.22 32.04
CA GLN A 746 -2.14 25.09 32.79
C GLN A 746 -2.56 25.15 34.27
N ALA A 747 -3.85 25.32 34.55
CA ALA A 747 -4.38 25.32 35.90
C ALA A 747 -4.11 23.99 36.62
N ALA A 748 -4.40 22.85 35.97
CA ALA A 748 -4.15 21.52 36.51
C ALA A 748 -2.68 21.25 36.83
N ILE A 749 -1.77 21.76 35.99
CA ILE A 749 -0.32 21.63 36.23
C ILE A 749 0.13 22.57 37.36
N SER A 750 -0.50 23.73 37.50
CA SER A 750 -0.17 24.70 38.53
C SER A 750 -0.81 24.39 39.89
N ALA A 751 -1.79 23.53 39.94
CA ALA A 751 -2.43 23.08 41.16
C ALA A 751 -1.54 22.14 42.00
N ASP A 752 -1.71 22.15 43.29
CA ASP A 752 -1.11 21.16 44.19
C ASP A 752 -1.72 19.75 43.98
N HIS A 753 -0.97 18.75 44.36
CA HIS A 753 -1.52 17.39 44.43
C HIS A 753 -2.75 17.37 45.39
N PRO A 754 -3.84 16.66 45.09
CA PRO A 754 -5.07 16.70 45.92
C PRO A 754 -4.80 16.53 47.41
N LEU A 755 -3.92 15.60 47.79
CA LEU A 755 -3.56 15.40 49.19
C LEU A 755 -2.77 16.58 49.80
N VAL A 756 -2.07 17.35 48.97
CA VAL A 756 -1.34 18.57 49.42
C VAL A 756 -2.35 19.73 49.52
N ALA A 757 -3.30 19.82 48.61
CA ALA A 757 -4.38 20.80 48.68
C ALA A 757 -5.20 20.59 49.96
N GLU A 758 -5.65 19.36 50.22
CA GLU A 758 -6.34 18.96 51.47
C GLU A 758 -5.51 19.30 52.73
N PHE A 759 -4.18 19.00 52.71
CA PHE A 759 -3.30 19.39 53.79
C PHE A 759 -3.31 20.92 54.08
N TRP A 760 -3.32 21.73 53.04
CA TRP A 760 -3.35 23.18 53.17
C TRP A 760 -4.74 23.71 53.59
N GLU A 761 -5.82 23.07 53.16
CA GLU A 761 -7.17 23.35 53.68
C GLU A 761 -7.30 23.07 55.16
N VAL A 762 -6.78 21.92 55.59
CA VAL A 762 -6.73 21.58 57.05
C VAL A 762 -5.85 22.56 57.81
N PHE A 763 -4.73 22.99 57.22
CA PHE A 763 -3.85 24.02 57.79
C PHE A 763 -4.62 25.33 58.04
N GLU A 764 -5.30 25.84 57.01
CA GLU A 764 -6.09 27.08 57.11
C GLU A 764 -7.22 26.96 58.14
N TYR A 765 -7.90 25.82 58.12
CA TYR A 765 -8.93 25.53 59.11
C TYR A 765 -8.37 25.56 60.51
N LEU A 766 -7.26 24.88 60.81
CA LEU A 766 -6.67 24.84 62.14
C LEU A 766 -6.16 26.21 62.58
N GLU A 767 -5.56 27.01 61.68
CA GLU A 767 -5.14 28.37 61.99
C GLU A 767 -6.33 29.32 62.29
N SER A 768 -7.52 29.05 61.74
CA SER A 768 -8.71 29.86 62.01
C SER A 768 -9.39 29.59 63.35
N LEU A 769 -8.95 28.56 64.12
CA LEU A 769 -9.61 28.14 65.34
C LEU A 769 -9.32 29.03 66.58
N GLY A 770 -8.41 30.01 66.53
CA GLY A 770 -8.02 30.81 67.68
C GLY A 770 -7.45 32.19 67.31
N GLU A 771 -7.34 33.04 68.29
CA GLU A 771 -6.81 34.42 68.16
C GLU A 771 -5.27 34.51 67.98
N GLY A 772 -4.57 33.39 67.89
CA GLY A 772 -3.14 33.31 67.73
C GLY A 772 -2.68 32.14 66.90
N PRO A 773 -1.39 31.99 66.61
CA PRO A 773 -0.86 30.92 65.77
C PRO A 773 -1.19 29.57 66.40
N GLN A 774 -1.85 28.69 65.56
CA GLN A 774 -2.32 27.39 66.08
C GLN A 774 -1.42 26.26 65.65
N VAL A 775 -0.89 26.26 64.43
CA VAL A 775 -0.02 25.25 63.83
C VAL A 775 1.17 25.84 63.06
N ASN A 776 1.15 27.15 62.80
CA ASN A 776 2.26 27.86 62.24
C ASN A 776 3.25 28.33 63.30
N HIS A 777 4.37 27.70 63.43
CA HIS A 777 5.44 28.05 64.41
C HIS A 777 6.29 29.23 63.97
N SER A 778 6.12 29.80 62.76
CA SER A 778 6.91 30.92 62.27
C SER A 778 6.58 32.22 62.98
N THR A 779 7.57 33.03 63.26
CA THR A 779 7.46 34.43 63.68
C THR A 779 7.58 35.38 62.49
N ASP A 780 8.02 34.89 61.33
CA ASP A 780 8.12 35.65 60.08
C ASP A 780 6.81 35.48 59.26
N PRO A 781 6.09 36.53 58.96
CA PRO A 781 4.83 36.45 58.20
C PRO A 781 5.00 35.96 56.78
N LYS A 782 6.21 35.98 56.26
CA LYS A 782 6.52 35.46 54.89
C LYS A 782 6.75 33.93 54.88
N LEU A 783 6.83 33.31 56.04
CA LEU A 783 7.14 31.90 56.17
C LEU A 783 6.05 31.14 56.98
N ILE A 784 5.83 29.96 56.57
CA ILE A 784 5.00 29.00 57.31
C ILE A 784 5.98 27.93 57.83
N ALA A 785 5.95 27.67 59.15
CA ALA A 785 6.77 26.66 59.77
C ALA A 785 5.87 25.62 60.48
N ILE A 786 5.86 24.39 60.02
CA ILE A 786 4.95 23.35 60.48
C ILE A 786 5.75 22.18 61.04
N ASN A 787 5.48 21.78 62.28
CA ASN A 787 5.86 20.44 62.77
C ASN A 787 4.82 19.45 62.33
N LEU A 788 5.12 18.60 61.39
CA LEU A 788 4.16 17.70 60.77
C LEU A 788 3.54 16.69 61.79
N ASN A 789 4.26 16.28 62.79
CA ASN A 789 3.73 15.39 63.85
C ASN A 789 2.71 16.11 64.72
N GLU A 790 3.09 17.30 65.25
CA GLU A 790 2.15 18.13 66.06
C GLU A 790 0.93 18.60 65.25
N PHE A 791 1.15 18.84 63.94
CA PHE A 791 0.06 19.15 63.03
C PHE A 791 -0.93 18.01 62.90
N ALA A 792 -0.43 16.77 62.72
CA ALA A 792 -1.27 15.59 62.58
C ALA A 792 -2.05 15.27 63.86
N GLU A 793 -1.39 15.43 65.03
CA GLU A 793 -2.04 15.30 66.31
C GLU A 793 -3.19 16.30 66.43
N LYS A 794 -2.96 17.58 66.14
CA LYS A 794 -3.99 18.62 66.22
C LYS A 794 -5.09 18.45 65.20
N ALA A 795 -4.80 18.04 64.00
CA ALA A 795 -5.78 17.67 62.99
C ALA A 795 -6.70 16.54 63.48
N SER A 796 -6.12 15.52 64.12
CA SER A 796 -6.88 14.42 64.67
C SER A 796 -7.79 14.86 65.84
N GLU A 797 -7.30 15.73 66.73
CA GLU A 797 -8.10 16.31 67.79
C GLU A 797 -9.34 17.05 67.25
N HIS A 798 -9.21 17.71 66.14
CA HIS A 798 -10.30 18.44 65.45
C HIS A 798 -11.04 17.60 64.39
N ARG A 799 -10.87 16.23 64.40
CA ARG A 799 -11.50 15.28 63.50
C ARG A 799 -11.31 15.58 62.00
N GLN A 800 -10.16 16.16 61.72
CA GLN A 800 -9.75 16.35 60.31
C GLN A 800 -8.98 15.12 59.83
N ASN A 801 -9.33 14.64 58.63
CA ASN A 801 -8.61 13.55 58.00
C ASN A 801 -7.34 14.09 57.28
N LEU A 802 -6.26 13.39 57.45
CA LEU A 802 -5.00 13.65 56.75
C LEU A 802 -4.53 12.37 56.09
N ALA A 803 -3.92 12.49 54.94
CA ALA A 803 -3.17 11.40 54.35
C ALA A 803 -1.98 10.99 55.23
N ASP A 804 -1.49 9.77 55.04
CA ASP A 804 -0.34 9.27 55.79
C ASP A 804 0.84 10.22 55.68
N LEU A 805 1.49 10.53 56.84
CA LEU A 805 2.59 11.46 56.95
C LEU A 805 3.78 11.07 56.08
N LYS A 806 4.00 9.77 55.80
CA LYS A 806 5.09 9.32 54.95
C LYS A 806 4.84 9.75 53.51
N THR A 807 3.60 9.61 53.04
CA THR A 807 3.12 10.07 51.73
C THR A 807 3.18 11.58 51.64
N LEU A 808 2.63 12.29 52.64
CA LEU A 808 2.63 13.76 52.66
C LEU A 808 4.04 14.37 52.62
N ARG A 809 5.01 13.79 53.36
CA ARG A 809 6.40 14.25 53.30
C ARG A 809 7.00 14.20 51.90
N GLY A 810 6.67 13.16 51.12
CA GLY A 810 7.09 13.06 49.71
C GLY A 810 6.46 14.09 48.80
N LEU A 811 5.21 14.43 49.04
CA LEU A 811 4.40 15.34 48.19
C LEU A 811 4.59 16.82 48.54
N LEU A 812 4.72 17.18 49.81
CA LEU A 812 4.85 18.56 50.30
C LEU A 812 6.12 19.28 49.80
N VAL A 813 7.18 18.53 49.48
CA VAL A 813 8.41 19.08 48.89
C VAL A 813 8.10 19.68 47.51
N ASN A 814 7.03 19.17 46.85
CA ASN A 814 6.58 19.61 45.52
C ASN A 814 5.35 20.51 45.57
N SER A 815 4.99 21.05 46.77
CA SER A 815 3.87 21.97 46.94
C SER A 815 4.06 23.23 46.06
N ARG A 816 3.01 23.61 45.36
CA ARG A 816 3.01 24.73 44.40
C ARG A 816 2.31 25.97 44.94
N SER A 817 1.24 25.79 45.71
CA SER A 817 0.53 26.88 46.38
C SER A 817 1.40 27.56 47.44
N ARG A 818 2.20 26.76 48.13
CA ARG A 818 3.14 27.26 49.15
C ARG A 818 4.48 26.56 48.96
N LYS A 819 5.45 27.31 48.44
CA LYS A 819 6.74 26.77 48.02
C LYS A 819 7.52 26.24 49.22
N TRP A 820 7.89 24.96 49.16
CA TRP A 820 8.78 24.35 50.14
C TRP A 820 10.17 25.05 50.12
N VAL A 821 10.73 25.31 51.34
CA VAL A 821 12.02 25.96 51.50
C VAL A 821 13.03 25.00 52.12
N GLU A 822 12.70 24.41 53.28
CA GLU A 822 13.64 23.60 54.05
C GLU A 822 12.91 22.61 54.95
N THR A 823 13.52 21.44 55.22
CA THR A 823 13.00 20.46 56.19
C THR A 823 13.84 20.49 57.47
N ASN A 824 13.17 20.13 58.59
CA ASN A 824 13.77 19.87 59.86
C ASN A 824 14.57 21.05 60.46
N LYS A 825 14.18 22.30 60.12
CA LYS A 825 14.78 23.53 60.66
C LYS A 825 14.32 23.80 62.09
N ALA A 826 15.22 24.10 62.96
CA ALA A 826 14.92 24.56 64.32
C ALA A 826 14.41 26.00 64.31
N VAL A 827 13.14 26.21 64.73
CA VAL A 827 12.46 27.49 64.71
C VAL A 827 12.05 27.84 66.14
N TYR A 828 12.16 29.10 66.52
CA TYR A 828 11.53 29.64 67.72
C TYR A 828 10.02 29.64 67.50
N SER A 829 9.28 28.94 68.33
CA SER A 829 7.90 28.64 68.07
C SER A 829 6.95 29.77 68.54
N ALA A 830 6.30 30.42 67.60
CA ALA A 830 5.24 31.39 67.88
C ALA A 830 4.04 30.75 68.60
N VAL A 831 3.68 29.50 68.23
CA VAL A 831 2.62 28.73 68.85
C VAL A 831 2.93 28.49 70.35
N ARG A 832 4.14 28.02 70.64
CA ARG A 832 4.55 27.71 72.03
C ARG A 832 4.74 29.00 72.85
N ALA A 833 5.17 30.07 72.25
CA ALA A 833 5.25 31.36 72.91
C ALA A 833 3.89 31.91 73.27
N SER A 834 2.88 31.77 72.41
CA SER A 834 1.50 32.14 72.70
C SER A 834 0.91 31.27 73.81
N GLN A 835 1.13 29.96 73.81
CA GLN A 835 0.65 29.04 74.87
C GLN A 835 1.31 29.30 76.19
N ALA A 836 2.58 29.60 76.22
CA ALA A 836 3.32 29.94 77.43
C ALA A 836 2.87 31.26 78.04
N ALA A 837 2.47 32.27 77.25
CA ALA A 837 1.93 33.52 77.76
C ALA A 837 0.57 33.36 78.45
N GLY A 838 -0.21 32.32 78.14
CA GLY A 838 -1.51 31.97 78.70
C GLY A 838 -1.47 30.96 79.83
N ASN A 839 -0.35 30.26 80.13
CA ASN A 839 -0.26 29.17 81.09
C ASN A 839 1.14 29.05 81.72
N ALA A 840 1.26 29.46 83.04
CA ALA A 840 2.49 29.49 83.79
C ALA A 840 3.10 28.07 84.01
N MET A 841 2.42 26.98 83.80
CA MET A 841 2.87 25.60 83.85
C MET A 841 3.32 24.98 82.51
N PHE A 842 3.43 25.79 81.46
CA PHE A 842 3.80 25.28 80.11
C PHE A 842 5.28 24.91 80.11
N ASN A 843 5.58 23.64 79.90
CA ASN A 843 6.93 23.06 79.99
C ASN A 843 7.49 22.48 78.72
N LYS A 844 7.05 22.93 77.54
CA LYS A 844 7.62 22.52 76.23
C LYS A 844 8.78 23.40 75.81
N PRO A 845 9.80 22.86 75.14
CA PRO A 845 10.93 23.68 74.64
C PRO A 845 10.45 24.81 73.69
N THR A 846 11.05 26.01 73.80
CA THR A 846 10.70 27.16 72.99
C THR A 846 11.05 27.00 71.53
N THR A 847 11.93 26.06 71.21
CA THR A 847 12.30 25.72 69.81
C THR A 847 11.70 24.42 69.37
N VAL A 848 11.31 24.35 68.11
CA VAL A 848 10.74 23.16 67.48
C VAL A 848 11.28 22.97 66.09
N ARG A 849 11.42 21.72 65.65
CA ARG A 849 11.89 21.39 64.28
C ARG A 849 10.67 21.34 63.36
N CYS A 850 10.74 22.18 62.32
CA CYS A 850 9.63 22.39 61.38
C CYS A 850 10.04 22.17 59.95
N TRP A 851 9.06 21.91 59.11
CA TRP A 851 9.07 22.09 57.69
C TRP A 851 8.74 23.53 57.34
N ILE A 852 9.53 24.14 56.46
CA ILE A 852 9.40 25.57 56.17
C ILE A 852 8.85 25.72 54.76
N PHE A 853 7.83 26.57 54.62
CA PHE A 853 7.22 26.94 53.36
C PHE A 853 7.15 28.48 53.26
N GLN A 854 7.08 28.97 52.04
CA GLN A 854 6.75 30.37 51.80
C GLN A 854 5.25 30.59 52.04
N SER A 855 4.87 31.67 52.70
CA SER A 855 3.50 32.13 52.76
C SER A 855 3.02 32.51 51.37
N ALA A 856 1.76 32.24 51.00
CA ALA A 856 1.19 32.50 49.69
C ALA A 856 1.29 33.99 49.32
#